data_6815215141768034d9d75a8fd3e6c105
#
_entry.id   6815215141768034d9d75a8fd3e6c105
#
_cell.length_a   1.000
_cell.length_b   1.000
_cell.length_c   1.000
_cell.angle_alpha   90.00
_cell.angle_beta   90.00
_cell.angle_gamma   90.00
#
_symmetry.space_group_name_H-M   'P 1'
#
loop_
_entity.id
_entity.type
_entity.pdbx_description
1 polymer ?
#
loop_
_entity_poly.entity_id
_entity_poly.type
_entity_poly.pdbx_seq_one_letter_code
_entity_poly.pdbx_strand_id
1 'polypeptide(L)'
;MSFRTFHRLFSGRLFACRAGAAILLCLFAVAGYSASISGIVTDASGARVSGATVELVSNGQVAGSAVSGADGSFQILTGQRGRFYLVVNASKFRQLETPGFYAGQLDSIERNIVLEPEWVRESIVVTATGTPTPQPQTGAATSVIGPTELELAQDTVSLLRMMPGTFVTQSGQRGAQSSLFIRGGDSDDNLVLINGVNAGDLGGRFDFGPLSTTGMERSEVYRGPNSNLYGADAESGVVSVTTQHGTTSFPSLIFHGDWGNFDSSREELEAAGTFGKLDYLGGYSWQQTANNLPNDEYHVGTTVGNVGFSPTGSTQIRGTVYYGVDGVGVSGTWEFYHLTNSATEKDQDLYISGSIDNQTTPDFHNMVRYGATRKREQYNLWVQTGSGIFDEFGNSYGDLVTITGANGYSVTGRALMDFAGTYPQGYQLFSNRDALVYQGDYTVTPHLTAQIGFGYENERYTGAINRTNYDYRAAVHGDFKNRLFYTLGGDLEHYSLFGVQTTPRASLSFYAFRPRKGVLSGTRLMFNFGDAVREPSGTDQLYSLYTFLEQNPPDGPETIQALHISPLSAPTVRTYEGGLEQAFFTQRLMFRTSFFHNEFGKQIEYVGLNLIPELLPNLTPAQQQQLAEQLEAGGAYELTLNTQAYRAMGVEATVESGIGRYIYLRGGYTYLDAVIQHSYTNDDVELLGPVPTYEGIPVGADSPLVGARPFRRPPHTGFFTASYSHDRVTLLLNSAFVSRSDDSDFLGGYDINGGNSLLLPNRNLDNGYAKIDVGGSFRLRDWLGVYAQAENLTNNQHIAPIGYVSLPTSIRLGLKLQWGREKANVTPSGQR
;
A
#
# COMPACT_ATOMS: atom_id res chain seq x y z
N MET A 1 69.97 21.77 -23.97
CA MET A 1 70.81 22.95 -23.76
C MET A 1 70.42 23.44 -22.36
N SER A 2 71.17 23.07 -21.26
CA SER A 2 72.43 23.60 -20.77
C SER A 2 72.30 25.06 -20.40
N PHE A 3 72.36 25.43 -19.16
CA PHE A 3 73.49 25.67 -18.25
C PHE A 3 72.92 26.25 -16.96
N ARG A 4 73.07 25.66 -15.75
CA ARG A 4 74.21 25.75 -14.80
C ARG A 4 74.59 27.19 -14.34
N THR A 5 74.51 27.34 -12.99
CA THR A 5 75.39 27.97 -12.05
C THR A 5 75.19 29.44 -11.77
N PHE A 6 74.86 29.82 -10.51
CA PHE A 6 75.74 30.61 -9.68
C PHE A 6 75.48 30.35 -8.18
N HIS A 7 76.55 30.01 -7.56
CA HIS A 7 76.74 29.70 -6.12
C HIS A 7 77.43 30.85 -5.40
N ARG A 8 77.02 30.99 -4.15
CA ARG A 8 77.78 31.71 -3.09
C ARG A 8 77.63 33.25 -3.01
N LEU A 9 77.08 33.71 -1.93
CA LEU A 9 77.71 34.47 -0.83
C LEU A 9 76.59 35.10 0.03
N PHE A 10 76.45 34.73 1.22
CA PHE A 10 76.45 35.57 2.44
C PHE A 10 76.06 34.71 3.66
N SER A 11 77.07 34.29 4.33
CA SER A 11 77.01 33.81 5.70
C SER A 11 76.89 35.01 6.65
N GLY A 12 76.04 34.87 7.65
CA GLY A 12 76.17 35.64 8.86
C GLY A 12 74.99 36.53 9.21
N ARG A 13 74.40 36.26 10.39
CA ARG A 13 73.44 37.07 11.11
C ARG A 13 71.96 36.80 10.76
N LEU A 14 71.40 35.78 11.47
CA LEU A 14 70.00 35.69 11.80
C LEU A 14 69.79 34.55 12.81
N PHE A 15 70.35 34.67 13.98
CA PHE A 15 70.09 33.78 15.10
C PHE A 15 69.20 34.39 16.19
N ALA A 16 68.73 35.64 15.96
CA ALA A 16 67.95 36.37 16.95
C ALA A 16 66.46 36.61 16.57
N CYS A 17 65.96 36.15 15.39
CA CYS A 17 64.59 36.35 14.98
C CYS A 17 63.70 35.07 14.95
N ARG A 18 64.25 33.89 15.29
CA ARG A 18 63.50 32.63 15.28
C ARG A 18 62.82 32.27 16.61
N ALA A 19 63.16 32.92 17.71
CA ALA A 19 62.53 32.75 19.00
C ALA A 19 61.22 33.60 19.16
N GLY A 20 61.09 34.72 18.45
CA GLY A 20 59.90 35.57 18.52
C GLY A 20 58.72 35.12 17.67
N ALA A 21 58.97 34.44 16.54
CA ALA A 21 57.92 33.93 15.64
C ALA A 21 57.30 32.62 16.15
N ALA A 22 58.07 31.82 16.93
CA ALA A 22 57.51 30.62 17.54
C ALA A 22 56.63 30.90 18.75
N ILE A 23 56.82 32.01 19.44
CA ILE A 23 56.02 32.43 20.60
C ILE A 23 54.73 33.15 20.12
N LEU A 24 54.70 33.79 18.94
CA LEU A 24 53.51 34.41 18.37
C LEU A 24 52.64 33.39 17.66
N LEU A 25 53.16 32.23 17.24
CA LEU A 25 52.36 31.13 16.68
C LEU A 25 51.72 30.21 17.74
N CYS A 26 52.16 30.29 18.99
CA CYS A 26 51.53 29.56 20.10
C CYS A 26 50.44 30.36 20.81
N LEU A 27 50.20 31.62 20.44
CA LEU A 27 49.14 32.47 21.05
C LEU A 27 47.87 32.59 20.21
N PHE A 28 47.77 31.94 19.02
CA PHE A 28 46.55 31.67 18.30
C PHE A 28 46.21 30.19 18.40
N ALA A 29 46.17 29.64 19.61
CA ALA A 29 45.23 28.55 19.87
C ALA A 29 43.84 29.17 19.75
N VAL A 30 43.26 29.15 18.54
CA VAL A 30 41.85 29.39 18.35
C VAL A 30 41.15 28.38 19.22
N ALA A 31 40.66 28.82 20.36
CA ALA A 31 39.73 28.06 21.17
C ALA A 31 38.59 27.74 20.23
N GLY A 32 38.53 26.52 19.68
CA GLY A 32 37.51 26.08 18.83
C GLY A 32 36.21 26.08 19.65
N TYR A 33 35.38 27.09 19.42
CA TYR A 33 34.05 27.13 19.98
C TYR A 33 33.26 25.94 19.44
N SER A 34 33.01 24.93 20.24
CA SER A 34 32.23 23.76 19.86
C SER A 34 31.19 23.44 20.93
N ALA A 35 29.94 23.22 20.50
CA ALA A 35 28.94 22.63 21.36
C ALA A 35 29.30 21.16 21.62
N SER A 36 29.04 20.71 22.84
CA SER A 36 29.22 19.31 23.25
C SER A 36 27.86 18.68 23.49
N ILE A 37 27.54 17.64 22.73
CA ILE A 37 26.35 16.80 22.92
C ILE A 37 26.83 15.47 23.48
N SER A 38 26.43 15.16 24.70
CA SER A 38 26.84 13.92 25.40
C SER A 38 25.65 13.19 25.98
N GLY A 39 25.82 11.93 26.31
CA GLY A 39 24.77 11.12 26.93
C GLY A 39 25.17 9.67 27.06
N ILE A 40 24.20 8.87 27.47
CA ILE A 40 24.37 7.45 27.67
C ILE A 40 23.32 6.72 26.84
N VAL A 41 23.75 5.71 26.08
CA VAL A 41 22.87 4.80 25.33
C VAL A 41 22.57 3.58 26.19
N THR A 42 21.28 3.32 26.45
CA THR A 42 20.81 2.18 27.22
C THR A 42 19.73 1.45 26.43
N ASP A 43 19.48 0.20 26.76
CA ASP A 43 18.25 -0.49 26.33
C ASP A 43 17.06 -0.17 27.27
N ALA A 44 15.89 -0.64 26.90
CA ALA A 44 14.66 -0.45 27.67
C ALA A 44 14.72 -1.09 29.08
N SER A 45 15.65 -2.03 29.33
CA SER A 45 15.90 -2.59 30.66
C SER A 45 16.85 -1.73 31.51
N GLY A 46 17.48 -0.71 30.89
CA GLY A 46 18.52 0.14 31.48
C GLY A 46 19.92 -0.45 31.36
N ALA A 47 20.10 -1.56 30.63
CA ALA A 47 21.42 -2.08 30.33
C ALA A 47 22.15 -1.17 29.33
N ARG A 48 23.45 -1.00 29.51
CA ARG A 48 24.30 -0.15 28.66
C ARG A 48 24.48 -0.77 27.28
N VAL A 49 24.25 0.02 26.22
CA VAL A 49 24.44 -0.42 24.84
C VAL A 49 25.80 0.12 24.35
N SER A 50 26.74 -0.79 24.14
CA SER A 50 28.06 -0.51 23.59
C SER A 50 28.03 -0.64 22.06
N GLY A 51 28.80 0.20 21.36
CA GLY A 51 28.93 0.12 19.89
C GLY A 51 27.76 0.74 19.12
N ALA A 52 26.88 1.49 19.77
CA ALA A 52 25.86 2.25 19.08
C ALA A 52 26.49 3.44 18.36
N THR A 53 26.23 3.59 17.08
CA THR A 53 26.57 4.80 16.31
C THR A 53 25.53 5.87 16.60
N VAL A 54 25.99 7.01 17.11
CA VAL A 54 25.17 8.19 17.41
C VAL A 54 25.58 9.29 16.44
N GLU A 55 24.69 9.69 15.57
CA GLU A 55 24.89 10.75 14.59
C GLU A 55 24.11 12.00 15.00
N LEU A 56 24.75 13.13 15.00
CA LEU A 56 24.16 14.45 15.18
C LEU A 56 23.76 14.97 13.81
N VAL A 57 22.48 15.09 13.55
CA VAL A 57 21.95 15.50 12.24
C VAL A 57 21.34 16.88 12.33
N SER A 58 21.66 17.74 11.37
CA SER A 58 21.05 19.05 11.17
C SER A 58 20.63 19.16 9.71
N ASN A 59 19.36 19.46 9.47
CA ASN A 59 18.79 19.60 8.11
C ASN A 59 19.14 18.42 7.19
N GLY A 60 19.01 17.18 7.70
CA GLY A 60 19.31 15.96 6.93
C GLY A 60 20.79 15.67 6.67
N GLN A 61 21.72 16.48 7.21
CA GLN A 61 23.17 16.25 7.08
C GLN A 61 23.80 15.92 8.43
N VAL A 62 24.72 14.95 8.44
CA VAL A 62 25.47 14.57 9.64
C VAL A 62 26.46 15.70 10.00
N ALA A 63 26.21 16.37 11.11
CA ALA A 63 27.04 17.45 11.66
C ALA A 63 28.13 16.92 12.61
N GLY A 64 28.07 15.68 13.01
CA GLY A 64 29.05 14.98 13.85
C GLY A 64 28.56 13.58 14.21
N SER A 65 29.49 12.70 14.58
CA SER A 65 29.15 11.33 14.99
C SER A 65 30.05 10.83 16.11
N ALA A 66 29.53 9.89 16.89
CA ALA A 66 30.28 9.17 17.94
C ALA A 66 29.77 7.72 18.03
N VAL A 67 30.63 6.85 18.56
CA VAL A 67 30.23 5.45 18.88
C VAL A 67 30.20 5.32 20.40
N SER A 68 29.15 4.72 20.96
CA SER A 68 29.01 4.54 22.40
C SER A 68 30.05 3.57 22.95
N GLY A 69 30.66 3.94 24.08
CA GLY A 69 31.68 3.14 24.79
C GLY A 69 31.07 1.90 25.48
N ALA A 70 31.94 1.11 26.15
CA ALA A 70 31.50 -0.06 26.90
C ALA A 70 30.50 0.25 28.04
N ASP A 71 30.54 1.47 28.55
CA ASP A 71 29.61 2.02 29.54
C ASP A 71 28.39 2.71 28.92
N GLY A 72 28.23 2.62 27.60
CA GLY A 72 27.17 3.25 26.85
C GLY A 72 27.34 4.75 26.64
N SER A 73 28.39 5.38 27.14
CA SER A 73 28.57 6.84 26.99
C SER A 73 28.99 7.24 25.58
N PHE A 74 28.53 8.41 25.12
CA PHE A 74 28.96 9.03 23.88
C PHE A 74 29.14 10.54 24.06
N GLN A 75 29.99 11.15 23.20
CA GLN A 75 30.18 12.58 23.14
C GLN A 75 30.44 13.00 21.69
N ILE A 76 29.69 13.97 21.21
CA ILE A 76 29.84 14.59 19.89
C ILE A 76 30.16 16.06 20.07
N LEU A 77 31.19 16.51 19.39
CA LEU A 77 31.55 17.93 19.34
C LEU A 77 31.16 18.51 17.98
N THR A 78 30.48 19.65 17.97
CA THR A 78 30.14 20.34 16.71
C THR A 78 30.39 21.83 16.80
N GLY A 79 31.03 22.38 15.76
CA GLY A 79 31.18 23.83 15.60
C GLY A 79 29.96 24.53 14.98
N GLN A 80 28.94 23.78 14.63
CA GLN A 80 27.70 24.31 14.03
C GLN A 80 26.73 24.72 15.14
N ARG A 81 25.94 25.75 14.87
CA ARG A 81 24.78 26.14 15.69
C ARG A 81 23.50 25.93 14.93
N GLY A 82 22.45 25.52 15.60
CA GLY A 82 21.17 25.34 14.96
C GLY A 82 20.30 24.27 15.64
N ARG A 83 19.31 23.83 14.92
CA ARG A 83 18.44 22.73 15.35
C ARG A 83 19.06 21.41 14.93
N PHE A 84 19.16 20.48 15.85
CA PHE A 84 19.73 19.14 15.66
C PHE A 84 18.75 18.08 16.15
N TYR A 85 18.93 16.89 15.67
CA TYR A 85 18.39 15.66 16.26
C TYR A 85 19.47 14.58 16.21
N LEU A 86 19.31 13.54 17.02
CA LEU A 86 20.23 12.41 17.03
C LEU A 86 19.59 11.24 16.28
N VAL A 87 20.35 10.62 15.39
CA VAL A 87 20.06 9.34 14.78
C VAL A 87 20.96 8.30 15.42
N VAL A 88 20.38 7.27 16.00
CA VAL A 88 21.13 6.26 16.74
C VAL A 88 20.87 4.88 16.17
N ASN A 89 21.97 4.24 15.74
CA ASN A 89 21.96 2.90 15.18
C ASN A 89 22.78 1.94 16.05
N ALA A 90 22.23 0.81 16.43
CA ALA A 90 22.96 -0.25 17.10
C ALA A 90 22.46 -1.62 16.61
N SER A 91 23.38 -2.59 16.46
CA SER A 91 23.00 -3.96 16.06
C SER A 91 21.96 -4.54 17.00
N LYS A 92 20.85 -5.06 16.44
CA LYS A 92 19.70 -5.65 17.16
C LYS A 92 18.82 -4.64 17.91
N PHE A 93 19.03 -3.37 17.68
CA PHE A 93 18.18 -2.30 18.15
C PHE A 93 17.64 -1.53 16.96
N ARG A 94 16.44 -1.03 17.13
CA ARG A 94 15.80 -0.15 16.16
C ARG A 94 16.62 1.15 16.04
N GLN A 95 16.77 1.64 14.82
CA GLN A 95 17.23 3.01 14.60
C GLN A 95 16.29 3.98 15.34
N LEU A 96 16.85 4.84 16.15
CA LEU A 96 16.11 5.86 16.89
C LEU A 96 16.46 7.24 16.35
N GLU A 97 15.45 8.02 16.03
CA GLU A 97 15.56 9.46 15.82
C GLU A 97 15.01 10.18 17.06
N THR A 98 15.78 11.10 17.63
CA THR A 98 15.33 11.86 18.78
C THR A 98 14.53 13.09 18.35
N PRO A 99 13.64 13.63 19.21
CA PRO A 99 13.06 14.95 18.99
C PRO A 99 14.15 16.01 18.78
N GLY A 100 13.89 16.94 17.86
CA GLY A 100 14.81 18.03 17.56
C GLY A 100 15.07 18.93 18.77
N PHE A 101 16.32 19.38 18.92
CA PHE A 101 16.75 20.32 19.95
C PHE A 101 17.66 21.39 19.34
N TYR A 102 17.76 22.55 20.00
CA TYR A 102 18.68 23.63 19.59
C TYR A 102 19.99 23.56 20.36
N ALA A 103 21.11 23.74 19.68
CA ALA A 103 22.42 23.88 20.28
C ALA A 103 23.11 25.17 19.79
N GLY A 104 23.53 26.02 20.72
CA GLY A 104 24.39 27.15 20.47
C GLY A 104 25.86 26.75 20.46
N GLN A 105 26.76 27.70 20.12
CA GLN A 105 28.20 27.41 19.90
C GLN A 105 28.99 26.93 21.14
N LEU A 106 28.48 27.13 22.36
CA LEU A 106 29.15 26.78 23.61
C LEU A 106 28.28 25.88 24.50
N ASP A 107 27.20 25.38 24.00
CA ASP A 107 26.24 24.60 24.81
C ASP A 107 26.81 23.23 25.13
N SER A 108 26.62 22.78 26.37
CA SER A 108 26.80 21.40 26.76
C SER A 108 25.42 20.79 27.01
N ILE A 109 25.02 19.87 26.11
CA ILE A 109 23.70 19.30 26.14
C ILE A 109 23.83 17.82 26.45
N GLU A 110 23.15 17.38 27.51
CA GLU A 110 23.03 15.96 27.83
C GLU A 110 21.76 15.37 27.25
N ARG A 111 21.91 14.25 26.50
CA ARG A 111 20.84 13.50 25.89
C ARG A 111 21.02 12.00 26.14
N ASN A 112 20.34 11.47 27.13
CA ASN A 112 20.32 10.04 27.38
C ASN A 112 19.36 9.36 26.42
N ILE A 113 19.79 8.27 25.82
CA ILE A 113 19.13 7.55 24.74
C ILE A 113 18.73 6.19 25.26
N VAL A 114 17.47 5.82 25.05
CA VAL A 114 16.97 4.48 25.33
C VAL A 114 16.65 3.84 23.99
N LEU A 115 17.44 2.84 23.61
CA LEU A 115 17.18 2.04 22.40
C LEU A 115 16.21 0.91 22.72
N GLU A 116 15.30 0.71 21.82
CA GLU A 116 14.38 -0.40 21.84
C GLU A 116 14.90 -1.54 20.97
N PRO A 117 14.72 -2.81 21.36
CA PRO A 117 15.04 -3.93 20.50
C PRO A 117 14.31 -3.80 19.14
N GLU A 118 14.91 -4.27 18.06
CA GLU A 118 14.40 -4.16 16.69
C GLU A 118 12.98 -4.71 16.49
N TRP A 119 12.51 -5.55 17.39
CA TRP A 119 11.15 -6.10 17.39
C TRP A 119 10.08 -5.21 18.07
N VAL A 120 10.46 -4.14 18.80
CA VAL A 120 9.51 -3.15 19.33
C VAL A 120 9.32 -2.06 18.27
N ARG A 121 8.21 -2.14 17.56
CA ARG A 121 7.92 -1.22 16.44
C ARG A 121 7.08 -0.03 16.88
N GLU A 122 7.69 1.07 17.28
CA GLU A 122 7.07 2.38 17.09
C GLU A 122 7.43 2.87 15.68
N SER A 123 6.52 2.71 14.74
CA SER A 123 6.73 3.14 13.37
C SER A 123 6.39 4.61 13.23
N ILE A 124 7.17 5.37 12.47
CA ILE A 124 6.75 6.67 11.95
C ILE A 124 5.80 6.39 10.80
N VAL A 125 4.65 7.03 10.79
CA VAL A 125 3.66 6.94 9.72
C VAL A 125 3.42 8.31 9.11
N VAL A 126 3.24 8.37 7.82
CA VAL A 126 2.92 9.58 7.06
C VAL A 126 1.46 9.54 6.61
N THR A 127 0.95 8.36 6.27
CA THR A 127 -0.42 8.18 5.75
C THR A 127 -1.53 8.68 6.68
N ALA A 128 -1.28 8.73 7.98
CA ALA A 128 -2.29 9.15 8.95
C ALA A 128 -2.42 10.68 9.11
N THR A 129 -1.39 11.46 8.81
CA THR A 129 -1.35 12.91 9.13
C THR A 129 -0.79 13.76 7.99
N GLY A 130 -0.30 13.15 6.90
CA GLY A 130 0.40 13.85 5.83
C GLY A 130 1.82 14.31 6.20
N THR A 131 2.24 14.09 7.45
CA THR A 131 3.56 14.43 7.98
C THR A 131 4.13 13.26 8.79
N PRO A 132 5.47 13.10 8.85
CA PRO A 132 6.08 12.04 9.66
C PRO A 132 5.67 12.14 11.14
N THR A 133 4.84 11.22 11.58
CA THR A 133 4.26 11.19 12.93
C THR A 133 4.47 9.82 13.56
N PRO A 134 4.94 9.72 14.82
CA PRO A 134 4.97 8.45 15.53
C PRO A 134 3.59 7.79 15.57
N GLN A 135 3.51 6.52 15.17
CA GLN A 135 2.25 5.77 15.13
C GLN A 135 1.42 5.87 16.42
N PRO A 136 2.00 5.86 17.64
CA PRO A 136 1.24 6.03 18.87
C PRO A 136 0.56 7.39 19.03
N GLN A 137 0.92 8.40 18.26
CA GLN A 137 0.31 9.72 18.28
C GLN A 137 -0.89 9.83 17.34
N THR A 138 -1.18 8.80 16.55
CA THR A 138 -2.34 8.73 15.66
C THR A 138 -3.48 7.97 16.31
N GLY A 139 -4.73 8.43 16.12
CA GLY A 139 -5.93 7.73 16.58
C GLY A 139 -6.45 6.68 15.61
N ALA A 140 -5.85 6.58 14.42
CA ALA A 140 -6.29 5.66 13.38
C ALA A 140 -5.44 4.39 13.33
N ALA A 141 -6.04 3.30 12.86
CA ALA A 141 -5.35 2.02 12.71
C ALA A 141 -4.43 2.03 11.47
N THR A 142 -3.13 1.95 11.70
CA THR A 142 -2.11 1.83 10.66
C THR A 142 -1.24 0.61 10.88
N SER A 143 -0.76 0.02 9.80
CA SER A 143 0.26 -1.04 9.82
C SER A 143 1.41 -0.65 8.90
N VAL A 144 2.62 -1.00 9.28
CA VAL A 144 3.82 -0.75 8.47
C VAL A 144 4.50 -2.07 8.15
N ILE A 145 4.76 -2.29 6.88
CA ILE A 145 5.59 -3.37 6.35
C ILE A 145 6.98 -2.77 6.17
N GLY A 146 7.94 -3.30 6.89
CA GLY A 146 9.31 -2.79 6.89
C GLY A 146 10.29 -3.66 6.10
N PRO A 147 11.58 -3.29 6.08
CA PRO A 147 12.59 -3.98 5.30
C PRO A 147 12.74 -5.48 5.60
N THR A 148 12.50 -5.91 6.84
CA THR A 148 12.63 -7.32 7.23
C THR A 148 11.56 -8.19 6.59
N GLU A 149 10.31 -7.69 6.50
CA GLU A 149 9.23 -8.40 5.83
C GLU A 149 9.41 -8.37 4.32
N LEU A 150 9.86 -7.22 3.77
CA LEU A 150 10.12 -7.05 2.34
C LEU A 150 11.24 -7.95 1.85
N GLU A 151 12.31 -8.15 2.64
CA GLU A 151 13.47 -8.96 2.23
C GLU A 151 13.12 -10.43 1.95
N LEU A 152 12.13 -10.98 2.68
CA LEU A 152 11.71 -12.38 2.54
C LEU A 152 10.35 -12.52 1.82
N ALA A 153 9.76 -11.43 1.35
CA ALA A 153 8.53 -11.48 0.58
C ALA A 153 8.83 -11.83 -0.89
N GLN A 154 7.94 -12.60 -1.48
CA GLN A 154 8.01 -12.89 -2.92
C GLN A 154 7.22 -11.87 -3.75
N ASP A 155 6.11 -11.39 -3.18
CA ASP A 155 5.22 -10.42 -3.80
C ASP A 155 4.53 -9.56 -2.73
N THR A 156 3.89 -8.51 -3.18
CA THR A 156 3.14 -7.58 -2.32
C THR A 156 1.85 -8.21 -1.79
N VAL A 157 1.23 -9.10 -2.55
CA VAL A 157 -0.01 -9.80 -2.17
C VAL A 157 0.16 -10.62 -0.90
N SER A 158 1.28 -11.36 -0.79
CA SER A 158 1.59 -12.15 0.41
C SER A 158 1.76 -11.30 1.67
N LEU A 159 2.31 -10.10 1.53
CA LEU A 159 2.48 -9.14 2.62
C LEU A 159 1.15 -8.55 3.09
N LEU A 160 0.27 -8.20 2.15
CA LEU A 160 -1.06 -7.64 2.45
C LEU A 160 -1.96 -8.66 3.17
N ARG A 161 -1.83 -9.96 2.87
CA ARG A 161 -2.53 -11.03 3.61
C ARG A 161 -2.15 -11.12 5.09
N MET A 162 -1.00 -10.56 5.48
CA MET A 162 -0.52 -10.53 6.88
C MET A 162 -0.93 -9.25 7.62
N MET A 163 -1.93 -8.49 7.14
CA MET A 163 -2.41 -7.28 7.78
C MET A 163 -3.78 -7.51 8.42
N PRO A 164 -4.07 -6.91 9.58
CA PRO A 164 -5.41 -6.98 10.16
C PRO A 164 -6.38 -6.15 9.33
N GLY A 165 -7.64 -6.58 9.26
CA GLY A 165 -8.70 -5.86 8.55
C GLY A 165 -8.60 -5.89 7.03
N THR A 166 -7.67 -6.68 6.47
CA THR A 166 -7.52 -6.85 5.03
C THR A 166 -7.93 -8.24 4.58
N PHE A 167 -8.43 -8.31 3.37
CA PHE A 167 -8.64 -9.55 2.63
C PHE A 167 -8.16 -9.33 1.19
N VAL A 168 -7.43 -10.30 0.65
CA VAL A 168 -6.90 -10.23 -0.73
C VAL A 168 -7.43 -11.41 -1.52
N THR A 169 -8.16 -11.11 -2.59
CA THR A 169 -8.50 -12.10 -3.62
C THR A 169 -7.44 -12.08 -4.71
N GLN A 170 -7.22 -13.23 -5.31
CA GLN A 170 -6.36 -13.39 -6.48
C GLN A 170 -7.06 -14.37 -7.43
N SER A 171 -7.47 -13.89 -8.60
CA SER A 171 -8.28 -14.64 -9.55
C SER A 171 -7.43 -15.59 -10.41
N GLY A 172 -6.70 -16.49 -9.76
CA GLY A 172 -5.79 -17.44 -10.41
C GLY A 172 -4.47 -17.62 -9.67
N GLN A 173 -3.42 -17.92 -10.42
CA GLN A 173 -2.08 -18.18 -9.90
C GLN A 173 -1.23 -16.90 -9.86
N ARG A 174 0.10 -17.00 -9.86
CA ARG A 174 0.97 -15.82 -9.74
C ARG A 174 0.83 -14.91 -10.97
N GLY A 175 0.70 -13.61 -10.74
CA GLY A 175 0.48 -12.61 -11.78
C GLY A 175 -0.99 -12.35 -12.12
N ALA A 176 -1.91 -13.24 -11.70
CA ALA A 176 -3.34 -13.01 -11.91
C ALA A 176 -3.84 -11.81 -11.10
N GLN A 177 -4.88 -11.17 -11.61
CA GLN A 177 -5.53 -10.01 -11.01
C GLN A 177 -5.74 -10.21 -9.51
N SER A 178 -5.26 -9.26 -8.72
CA SER A 178 -5.27 -9.31 -7.26
C SER A 178 -5.87 -8.06 -6.66
N SER A 179 -6.96 -8.22 -5.93
CA SER A 179 -7.76 -7.14 -5.36
C SER A 179 -7.67 -7.14 -3.84
N LEU A 180 -7.55 -5.95 -3.24
CA LEU A 180 -7.48 -5.74 -1.80
C LEU A 180 -8.80 -5.18 -1.28
N PHE A 181 -9.34 -5.80 -0.24
CA PHE A 181 -10.53 -5.37 0.48
C PHE A 181 -10.15 -4.99 1.90
N ILE A 182 -10.49 -3.77 2.32
CA ILE A 182 -10.20 -3.28 3.67
C ILE A 182 -11.50 -3.02 4.42
N ARG A 183 -11.68 -3.67 5.59
CA ARG A 183 -12.80 -3.45 6.52
C ARG A 183 -14.18 -3.48 5.86
N GLY A 184 -14.35 -4.36 4.87
CA GLY A 184 -15.61 -4.59 4.16
C GLY A 184 -15.89 -3.64 3.00
N GLY A 185 -15.03 -2.65 2.75
CA GLY A 185 -15.10 -1.84 1.54
C GLY A 185 -14.71 -2.62 0.28
N ASP A 186 -14.97 -2.05 -0.89
CA ASP A 186 -14.61 -2.66 -2.16
C ASP A 186 -13.10 -2.50 -2.48
N SER A 187 -12.62 -3.20 -3.47
CA SER A 187 -11.24 -3.07 -3.95
C SER A 187 -10.94 -1.66 -4.44
N ASP A 188 -11.91 -1.02 -5.06
CA ASP A 188 -11.82 0.32 -5.63
C ASP A 188 -11.89 1.44 -4.58
N ASP A 189 -12.28 1.10 -3.34
CA ASP A 189 -12.35 2.03 -2.21
C ASP A 189 -10.97 2.30 -1.55
N ASN A 190 -9.89 1.75 -2.11
CA ASN A 190 -8.56 1.82 -1.54
C ASN A 190 -7.60 2.63 -2.42
N LEU A 191 -7.13 3.74 -1.88
CA LEU A 191 -6.10 4.54 -2.55
C LEU A 191 -4.73 3.87 -2.45
N VAL A 192 -4.08 3.67 -3.59
CA VAL A 192 -2.70 3.16 -3.65
C VAL A 192 -1.76 4.27 -4.08
N LEU A 193 -0.74 4.53 -3.28
CA LEU A 193 0.27 5.55 -3.53
C LEU A 193 1.65 4.91 -3.74
N ILE A 194 2.33 5.29 -4.81
CA ILE A 194 3.74 4.95 -5.04
C ILE A 194 4.54 6.26 -5.02
N ASN A 195 5.39 6.42 -4.00
CA ASN A 195 6.11 7.67 -3.74
C ASN A 195 5.20 8.90 -3.70
N GLY A 196 3.98 8.71 -3.17
CA GLY A 196 2.96 9.75 -3.05
C GLY A 196 2.22 10.11 -4.34
N VAL A 197 2.37 9.31 -5.41
CA VAL A 197 1.59 9.41 -6.64
C VAL A 197 0.47 8.39 -6.60
N ASN A 198 -0.77 8.79 -6.91
CA ASN A 198 -1.90 7.87 -7.01
C ASN A 198 -1.65 6.89 -8.16
N ALA A 199 -1.57 5.60 -7.82
CA ALA A 199 -1.24 4.51 -8.74
C ALA A 199 -2.49 3.80 -9.29
N GLY A 200 -3.66 4.08 -8.73
CA GLY A 200 -4.95 3.52 -9.17
C GLY A 200 -5.36 4.00 -10.55
N ASP A 201 -6.21 3.24 -11.19
CA ASP A 201 -6.96 3.68 -12.34
C ASP A 201 -7.95 4.79 -11.97
N LEU A 202 -8.61 5.34 -12.97
CA LEU A 202 -9.67 6.31 -12.75
C LEU A 202 -10.80 5.65 -11.93
N GLY A 203 -11.03 6.13 -10.70
CA GLY A 203 -12.00 5.57 -9.74
C GLY A 203 -11.44 4.51 -8.80
N GLY A 204 -10.12 4.47 -8.58
CA GLY A 204 -9.49 3.76 -7.46
C GLY A 204 -9.01 2.33 -7.71
N ARG A 205 -9.44 1.66 -8.79
CA ARG A 205 -9.03 0.28 -9.07
C ARG A 205 -7.50 0.15 -9.19
N PHE A 206 -6.93 -0.85 -8.49
CA PHE A 206 -5.51 -1.16 -8.56
C PHE A 206 -5.28 -2.68 -8.50
N ASP A 207 -4.50 -3.21 -9.45
CA ASP A 207 -4.06 -4.59 -9.43
C ASP A 207 -2.74 -4.73 -8.65
N PHE A 208 -2.75 -5.55 -7.60
CA PHE A 208 -1.57 -5.86 -6.78
C PHE A 208 -0.73 -7.01 -7.34
N GLY A 209 -1.23 -7.76 -8.33
CA GLY A 209 -0.55 -8.93 -8.91
C GLY A 209 0.83 -8.60 -9.47
N PRO A 210 0.99 -7.57 -10.32
CA PRO A 210 2.27 -7.19 -10.90
C PRO A 210 3.13 -6.29 -10.01
N LEU A 211 2.63 -5.84 -8.83
CA LEU A 211 3.37 -4.93 -7.96
C LEU A 211 4.58 -5.61 -7.32
N SER A 212 5.77 -5.32 -7.83
CA SER A 212 7.04 -5.83 -7.33
C SER A 212 7.49 -5.16 -6.04
N THR A 213 8.21 -5.89 -5.19
CA THR A 213 8.87 -5.35 -3.98
C THR A 213 10.20 -4.65 -4.26
N THR A 214 10.66 -4.63 -5.51
CA THR A 214 11.95 -4.06 -5.93
C THR A 214 12.09 -2.60 -5.52
N GLY A 215 13.19 -2.30 -4.88
CA GLY A 215 13.52 -0.94 -4.40
C GLY A 215 12.57 -0.40 -3.34
N MET A 216 11.64 -1.19 -2.80
CA MET A 216 10.77 -0.75 -1.72
C MET A 216 11.53 -0.60 -0.41
N GLU A 217 11.35 0.52 0.27
CA GLU A 217 11.83 0.74 1.64
C GLU A 217 10.80 0.27 2.65
N ARG A 218 9.54 0.64 2.42
CA ARG A 218 8.41 0.31 3.28
C ARG A 218 7.08 0.45 2.56
N SER A 219 6.06 -0.19 3.11
CA SER A 219 4.67 0.06 2.77
C SER A 219 3.87 0.37 4.04
N GLU A 220 3.04 1.40 3.98
CA GLU A 220 2.10 1.76 5.04
C GLU A 220 0.69 1.38 4.59
N VAL A 221 -0.06 0.70 5.45
CA VAL A 221 -1.47 0.39 5.24
C VAL A 221 -2.29 1.11 6.30
N TYR A 222 -2.95 2.17 5.91
CA TYR A 222 -3.91 2.92 6.72
C TYR A 222 -5.31 2.34 6.49
N ARG A 223 -6.07 2.11 7.54
CA ARG A 223 -7.42 1.54 7.48
C ARG A 223 -8.44 2.55 7.95
N GLY A 224 -9.35 2.90 7.07
CA GLY A 224 -10.40 3.90 7.27
C GLY A 224 -10.33 5.06 6.28
N PRO A 225 -11.30 5.97 6.31
CA PRO A 225 -11.40 7.08 5.37
C PRO A 225 -10.27 8.07 5.56
N ASN A 226 -9.70 8.55 4.46
CA ASN A 226 -8.60 9.49 4.48
C ASN A 226 -8.62 10.49 3.31
N SER A 227 -9.79 10.71 2.71
CA SER A 227 -9.94 11.68 1.62
C SER A 227 -9.53 13.09 2.02
N ASN A 228 -9.65 13.43 3.30
CA ASN A 228 -9.22 14.73 3.81
C ASN A 228 -7.72 15.03 3.66
N LEU A 229 -6.88 14.03 3.38
CA LEU A 229 -5.44 14.19 3.15
C LEU A 229 -5.01 13.91 1.72
N TYR A 230 -5.75 13.06 1.03
CA TYR A 230 -5.33 12.52 -0.26
C TYR A 230 -6.33 12.75 -1.39
N GLY A 231 -7.49 13.35 -1.11
CA GLY A 231 -8.58 13.49 -2.07
C GLY A 231 -9.40 12.20 -2.20
N ALA A 232 -10.08 12.05 -3.31
CA ALA A 232 -10.91 10.88 -3.61
C ALA A 232 -10.15 9.54 -3.57
N ASP A 233 -10.91 8.46 -3.66
CA ASP A 233 -10.47 7.06 -3.71
C ASP A 233 -9.90 6.51 -2.37
N ALA A 234 -9.87 7.31 -1.30
CA ALA A 234 -9.42 6.88 0.03
C ALA A 234 -10.60 6.59 0.97
N GLU A 235 -11.58 5.79 0.52
CA GLU A 235 -12.79 5.48 1.30
C GLU A 235 -12.53 4.46 2.41
N SER A 236 -11.93 3.31 2.08
CA SER A 236 -11.72 2.22 3.02
C SER A 236 -10.29 2.14 3.55
N GLY A 237 -9.33 2.64 2.79
CA GLY A 237 -7.94 2.65 3.21
C GLY A 237 -6.98 3.33 2.25
N VAL A 238 -5.73 3.44 2.72
CA VAL A 238 -4.60 3.92 1.89
C VAL A 238 -3.45 2.94 2.01
N VAL A 239 -2.94 2.48 0.88
CA VAL A 239 -1.69 1.70 0.79
C VAL A 239 -0.62 2.61 0.20
N SER A 240 0.39 2.96 0.97
CA SER A 240 1.47 3.84 0.52
C SER A 240 2.79 3.10 0.46
N VAL A 241 3.36 3.01 -0.73
CA VAL A 241 4.66 2.41 -1.01
C VAL A 241 5.70 3.51 -1.16
N THR A 242 6.80 3.40 -0.42
CA THR A 242 7.94 4.31 -0.50
C THR A 242 9.17 3.55 -0.96
N THR A 243 9.88 4.09 -1.94
CA THR A 243 11.13 3.50 -2.44
C THR A 243 12.33 3.94 -1.60
N GLN A 244 13.32 3.07 -1.52
CA GLN A 244 14.62 3.34 -0.88
C GLN A 244 15.32 4.53 -1.52
N HIS A 245 16.25 5.10 -0.78
CA HIS A 245 17.17 6.13 -1.27
C HIS A 245 18.60 5.82 -0.79
N GLY A 246 19.59 6.41 -1.43
CA GLY A 246 20.99 6.19 -1.04
C GLY A 246 21.32 6.83 0.29
N THR A 247 22.01 6.10 1.17
CA THR A 247 22.43 6.59 2.49
C THR A 247 23.94 6.49 2.71
N THR A 248 24.66 5.74 1.88
CA THR A 248 26.10 5.47 2.05
C THR A 248 26.93 6.23 1.03
N SER A 249 28.06 6.81 1.43
CA SER A 249 28.99 7.51 0.54
C SER A 249 29.70 6.59 -0.44
N PHE A 250 29.81 5.31 -0.12
CA PHE A 250 30.25 4.27 -1.03
C PHE A 250 29.01 3.56 -1.60
N PRO A 251 28.91 3.38 -2.92
CA PRO A 251 27.74 2.75 -3.53
C PRO A 251 27.47 1.37 -2.96
N SER A 252 26.25 1.13 -2.53
CA SER A 252 25.73 -0.20 -2.23
C SER A 252 25.23 -0.83 -3.51
N LEU A 253 25.67 -2.03 -3.82
CA LEU A 253 25.19 -2.84 -4.93
C LEU A 253 24.64 -4.14 -4.39
N ILE A 254 23.39 -4.44 -4.69
CA ILE A 254 22.69 -5.64 -4.23
C ILE A 254 22.20 -6.40 -5.46
N PHE A 255 22.46 -7.70 -5.48
CA PHE A 255 21.88 -8.63 -6.44
C PHE A 255 21.15 -9.73 -5.71
N HIS A 256 19.91 -9.98 -6.09
CA HIS A 256 19.14 -11.16 -5.70
C HIS A 256 18.90 -12.02 -6.94
N GLY A 257 19.05 -13.34 -6.78
CA GLY A 257 18.64 -14.29 -7.79
C GLY A 257 18.07 -15.53 -7.14
N ASP A 258 16.88 -15.94 -7.54
CA ASP A 258 16.26 -17.19 -7.08
C ASP A 258 15.59 -17.96 -8.22
N TRP A 259 15.51 -19.28 -8.04
CA TRP A 259 14.94 -20.23 -8.99
C TRP A 259 14.15 -21.28 -8.21
N GLY A 260 13.08 -21.75 -8.83
CA GLY A 260 12.18 -22.70 -8.18
C GLY A 260 11.41 -23.61 -9.14
N ASN A 261 10.46 -24.34 -8.59
CA ASN A 261 9.51 -25.11 -9.39
C ASN A 261 8.61 -24.18 -10.22
N PHE A 262 7.86 -24.77 -11.17
CA PHE A 262 7.05 -24.05 -12.16
C PHE A 262 7.86 -23.10 -13.04
N ASP A 263 9.10 -23.46 -13.36
CA ASP A 263 10.05 -22.66 -14.14
C ASP A 263 10.18 -21.22 -13.62
N SER A 264 10.01 -21.06 -12.30
CA SER A 264 10.05 -19.75 -11.68
C SER A 264 11.47 -19.24 -11.51
N SER A 265 11.70 -17.98 -11.85
CA SER A 265 12.93 -17.26 -11.55
C SER A 265 12.67 -15.80 -11.18
N ARG A 266 13.58 -15.21 -10.42
CA ARG A 266 13.66 -13.78 -10.15
C ARG A 266 15.13 -13.37 -10.14
N GLU A 267 15.43 -12.33 -10.89
CA GLU A 267 16.71 -11.63 -10.89
C GLU A 267 16.46 -10.16 -10.59
N GLU A 268 17.17 -9.62 -9.60
CA GLU A 268 17.03 -8.24 -9.15
C GLU A 268 18.40 -7.62 -8.92
N LEU A 269 18.60 -6.41 -9.40
CA LEU A 269 19.80 -5.63 -9.23
C LEU A 269 19.45 -4.23 -8.71
N GLU A 270 20.04 -3.84 -7.60
CA GLU A 270 19.87 -2.51 -7.03
C GLU A 270 21.23 -1.84 -6.81
N ALA A 271 21.30 -0.54 -7.07
CA ALA A 271 22.44 0.31 -6.79
C ALA A 271 21.98 1.59 -6.08
N ALA A 272 22.52 1.86 -4.89
CA ALA A 272 22.17 3.03 -4.12
C ALA A 272 23.41 3.68 -3.48
N GLY A 273 23.39 5.00 -3.30
CA GLY A 273 24.50 5.71 -2.66
C GLY A 273 24.28 7.21 -2.60
N THR A 274 25.29 7.90 -2.04
CA THR A 274 25.33 9.37 -1.98
C THR A 274 26.58 9.91 -2.67
N PHE A 275 26.47 11.05 -3.32
CA PHE A 275 27.60 11.77 -3.89
C PHE A 275 27.46 13.28 -3.61
N GLY A 276 28.18 13.75 -2.62
CA GLY A 276 28.09 15.13 -2.15
C GLY A 276 26.68 15.45 -1.63
N LYS A 277 25.94 16.28 -2.36
CA LYS A 277 24.56 16.68 -2.03
C LYS A 277 23.49 15.84 -2.73
N LEU A 278 23.90 14.83 -3.44
CA LEU A 278 23.03 13.96 -4.23
C LEU A 278 22.94 12.60 -3.57
N ASP A 279 21.74 12.07 -3.43
CA ASP A 279 21.47 10.67 -3.12
C ASP A 279 20.77 10.00 -4.30
N TYR A 280 20.96 8.70 -4.47
CA TYR A 280 20.38 7.97 -5.59
C TYR A 280 20.11 6.52 -5.26
N LEU A 281 19.08 6.00 -5.90
CA LEU A 281 18.75 4.58 -6.07
C LEU A 281 18.43 4.34 -7.53
N GLY A 282 18.92 3.24 -8.08
CA GLY A 282 18.45 2.64 -9.33
C GLY A 282 18.31 1.14 -9.14
N GLY A 283 17.19 0.57 -9.52
CA GLY A 283 16.89 -0.85 -9.40
C GLY A 283 16.17 -1.38 -10.64
N TYR A 284 16.43 -2.64 -10.95
CA TYR A 284 15.72 -3.40 -11.96
C TYR A 284 15.52 -4.82 -11.47
N SER A 285 14.34 -5.36 -11.71
CA SER A 285 14.06 -6.79 -11.53
C SER A 285 13.32 -7.37 -12.72
N TRP A 286 13.55 -8.65 -12.91
CA TRP A 286 12.78 -9.51 -13.79
C TRP A 286 12.30 -10.72 -13.00
N GLN A 287 11.01 -11.03 -13.11
CA GLN A 287 10.42 -12.21 -12.50
C GLN A 287 9.58 -12.94 -13.54
N GLN A 288 9.65 -14.26 -13.55
CA GLN A 288 8.81 -15.09 -14.41
C GLN A 288 8.43 -16.41 -13.74
N THR A 289 7.35 -17.02 -14.22
CA THR A 289 6.92 -18.37 -13.86
C THR A 289 6.01 -18.94 -14.95
N ALA A 290 6.09 -20.23 -15.20
CA ALA A 290 5.12 -20.91 -16.06
C ALA A 290 3.78 -21.19 -15.35
N ASN A 291 3.75 -20.98 -14.02
CA ASN A 291 2.61 -21.42 -13.20
C ASN A 291 2.29 -22.92 -13.39
N ASN A 292 1.08 -23.38 -13.03
CA ASN A 292 0.73 -24.80 -13.06
C ASN A 292 -0.39 -25.15 -14.06
N LEU A 293 -1.08 -24.15 -14.61
CA LEU A 293 -2.13 -24.34 -15.60
C LEU A 293 -1.63 -23.97 -16.99
N PRO A 294 -2.19 -24.56 -18.06
CA PRO A 294 -1.92 -24.10 -19.42
C PRO A 294 -2.40 -22.65 -19.60
N ASN A 295 -1.70 -21.88 -20.45
CA ASN A 295 -1.96 -20.45 -20.69
C ASN A 295 -2.07 -19.63 -19.38
N ASP A 296 -1.11 -19.81 -18.49
CA ASP A 296 -1.07 -19.16 -17.17
C ASP A 296 0.36 -18.62 -16.87
N GLU A 297 1.21 -18.61 -17.89
CA GLU A 297 2.56 -18.06 -17.75
C GLU A 297 2.51 -16.58 -17.39
N TYR A 298 3.41 -16.19 -16.50
CA TYR A 298 3.53 -14.82 -16.02
C TYR A 298 4.96 -14.34 -16.07
N HIS A 299 5.15 -13.08 -16.43
CA HIS A 299 6.41 -12.37 -16.29
C HIS A 299 6.18 -10.89 -15.98
N VAL A 300 7.10 -10.31 -15.21
CA VAL A 300 7.10 -8.87 -14.92
C VAL A 300 8.52 -8.33 -14.87
N GLY A 301 8.72 -7.21 -15.54
CA GLY A 301 9.93 -6.39 -15.45
C GLY A 301 9.63 -5.09 -14.72
N THR A 302 10.38 -4.79 -13.65
CA THR A 302 10.19 -3.59 -12.85
C THR A 302 11.47 -2.76 -12.83
N THR A 303 11.36 -1.47 -13.11
CA THR A 303 12.43 -0.49 -12.99
C THR A 303 12.07 0.55 -11.95
N VAL A 304 12.98 0.81 -11.02
CA VAL A 304 12.82 1.86 -10.00
C VAL A 304 13.98 2.84 -10.05
N GLY A 305 13.69 4.10 -9.83
CA GLY A 305 14.67 5.16 -9.68
C GLY A 305 14.23 6.17 -8.63
N ASN A 306 15.17 6.62 -7.80
CA ASN A 306 14.93 7.63 -6.80
C ASN A 306 16.20 8.49 -6.67
N VAL A 307 16.10 9.76 -6.97
CA VAL A 307 17.23 10.70 -6.96
C VAL A 307 16.85 11.92 -6.14
N GLY A 308 17.62 12.19 -5.10
CA GLY A 308 17.47 13.34 -4.22
C GLY A 308 18.63 14.30 -4.38
N PHE A 309 18.37 15.60 -4.41
CA PHE A 309 19.36 16.65 -4.39
C PHE A 309 19.05 17.66 -3.29
N SER A 310 19.99 17.84 -2.37
CA SER A 310 19.87 18.76 -1.23
C SER A 310 20.79 19.97 -1.41
N PRO A 311 20.36 21.01 -2.17
CA PRO A 311 21.18 22.20 -2.44
C PRO A 311 21.57 22.93 -1.16
N THR A 312 20.68 22.92 -0.18
CA THR A 312 20.88 23.47 1.18
C THR A 312 20.42 22.46 2.21
N GLY A 313 20.74 22.65 3.48
CA GLY A 313 20.23 21.82 4.56
C GLY A 313 18.73 21.99 4.86
N SER A 314 18.06 22.97 4.23
CA SER A 314 16.62 23.23 4.39
C SER A 314 15.81 22.91 3.14
N THR A 315 16.45 22.49 2.04
CA THR A 315 15.74 22.22 0.78
C THR A 315 16.17 20.88 0.23
N GLN A 316 15.20 20.06 -0.13
CA GLN A 316 15.39 18.81 -0.86
C GLN A 316 14.55 18.83 -2.14
N ILE A 317 15.15 18.46 -3.23
CA ILE A 317 14.51 18.24 -4.52
C ILE A 317 14.62 16.73 -4.78
N ARG A 318 13.52 16.07 -5.08
CA ARG A 318 13.52 14.62 -5.30
C ARG A 318 12.74 14.27 -6.56
N GLY A 319 13.29 13.39 -7.36
CA GLY A 319 12.61 12.76 -8.49
C GLY A 319 12.55 11.25 -8.30
N THR A 320 11.38 10.65 -8.54
CA THR A 320 11.22 9.20 -8.49
C THR A 320 10.56 8.69 -9.75
N VAL A 321 10.87 7.45 -10.11
CA VAL A 321 10.21 6.71 -11.17
C VAL A 321 10.00 5.26 -10.70
N TYR A 322 8.83 4.73 -11.00
CA TYR A 322 8.51 3.31 -10.93
C TYR A 322 7.86 2.95 -12.25
N TYR A 323 8.41 1.96 -12.94
CA TYR A 323 7.91 1.47 -14.22
C TYR A 323 7.82 -0.04 -14.21
N GLY A 324 6.60 -0.57 -14.33
CA GLY A 324 6.28 -1.98 -14.44
C GLY A 324 5.80 -2.31 -15.85
N VAL A 325 6.23 -3.44 -16.37
CA VAL A 325 5.70 -4.06 -17.58
C VAL A 325 5.53 -5.52 -17.31
N ASP A 326 4.33 -6.03 -17.46
CA ASP A 326 4.04 -7.43 -17.25
C ASP A 326 3.25 -8.03 -18.41
N GLY A 327 3.16 -9.36 -18.38
CA GLY A 327 2.32 -10.14 -19.25
C GLY A 327 1.93 -11.43 -18.55
N VAL A 328 0.66 -11.76 -18.65
CA VAL A 328 0.07 -12.96 -18.07
C VAL A 328 -0.82 -13.67 -19.08
N GLY A 329 -0.72 -14.99 -19.12
CA GLY A 329 -1.72 -15.85 -19.73
C GLY A 329 -2.93 -15.91 -18.78
N VAL A 330 -4.12 -15.66 -19.28
CA VAL A 330 -5.34 -15.69 -18.47
C VAL A 330 -6.00 -17.04 -18.66
N SER A 331 -5.73 -17.98 -17.75
CA SER A 331 -6.28 -19.35 -17.81
C SER A 331 -7.82 -19.41 -17.59
N GLY A 332 -8.39 -18.37 -17.01
CA GLY A 332 -9.80 -18.29 -16.68
C GLY A 332 -10.21 -19.16 -15.50
N THR A 333 -11.51 -19.43 -15.37
CA THR A 333 -12.09 -20.24 -14.30
C THR A 333 -11.98 -21.74 -14.65
N TRP A 334 -10.78 -22.28 -14.45
CA TRP A 334 -10.44 -23.67 -14.81
C TRP A 334 -11.42 -24.71 -14.29
N GLU A 335 -11.90 -24.57 -13.06
CA GLU A 335 -12.81 -25.55 -12.45
C GLU A 335 -14.15 -25.61 -13.16
N PHE A 336 -14.60 -24.50 -13.79
CA PHE A 336 -15.86 -24.43 -14.52
C PHE A 336 -15.78 -24.99 -15.93
N TYR A 337 -14.58 -25.00 -16.53
CA TYR A 337 -14.41 -25.38 -17.94
C TYR A 337 -13.61 -26.65 -18.12
N HIS A 338 -12.66 -26.97 -17.24
CA HIS A 338 -11.55 -27.90 -17.44
C HIS A 338 -10.79 -27.67 -18.77
N LEU A 339 -10.90 -26.47 -19.28
CA LEU A 339 -10.22 -25.95 -20.46
C LEU A 339 -9.70 -24.55 -20.13
N THR A 340 -8.58 -24.20 -20.70
CA THR A 340 -8.08 -22.83 -20.65
C THR A 340 -8.54 -22.07 -21.88
N ASN A 341 -8.88 -20.82 -21.71
CA ASN A 341 -9.09 -19.94 -22.85
C ASN A 341 -7.75 -19.52 -23.49
N SER A 342 -7.81 -18.77 -24.58
CA SER A 342 -6.63 -18.26 -25.28
C SER A 342 -6.27 -16.82 -24.88
N ALA A 343 -6.79 -16.34 -23.77
CA ALA A 343 -6.64 -14.93 -23.38
C ALA A 343 -5.25 -14.60 -22.85
N THR A 344 -4.80 -13.41 -23.15
CA THR A 344 -3.57 -12.83 -22.61
C THR A 344 -3.83 -11.39 -22.18
N GLU A 345 -3.19 -10.98 -21.09
CA GLU A 345 -3.21 -9.62 -20.59
C GLU A 345 -1.79 -9.06 -20.52
N LYS A 346 -1.63 -7.78 -20.83
CA LYS A 346 -0.35 -7.07 -20.77
C LYS A 346 -0.56 -5.69 -20.24
N ASP A 347 0.18 -5.35 -19.18
CA ASP A 347 0.10 -4.06 -18.54
C ASP A 347 1.40 -3.29 -18.61
N GLN A 348 1.27 -1.98 -18.65
CA GLN A 348 2.38 -1.03 -18.60
C GLN A 348 2.00 0.09 -17.65
N ASP A 349 2.69 0.14 -16.53
CA ASP A 349 2.42 1.07 -15.46
C ASP A 349 3.62 1.98 -15.22
N LEU A 350 3.45 3.28 -15.36
CA LEU A 350 4.49 4.28 -15.12
C LEU A 350 4.02 5.31 -14.09
N TYR A 351 4.77 5.42 -13.00
CA TYR A 351 4.55 6.41 -11.95
C TYR A 351 5.79 7.29 -11.83
N ILE A 352 5.62 8.60 -12.00
CA ILE A 352 6.69 9.59 -11.91
C ILE A 352 6.31 10.61 -10.84
N SER A 353 7.24 10.93 -9.95
CA SER A 353 7.08 12.00 -8.97
C SER A 353 8.26 12.97 -9.04
N GLY A 354 7.97 14.25 -8.94
CA GLY A 354 8.94 15.30 -8.69
C GLY A 354 8.49 16.15 -7.51
N SER A 355 9.33 16.32 -6.50
CA SER A 355 8.97 17.11 -5.32
C SER A 355 10.08 18.09 -4.93
N ILE A 356 9.65 19.21 -4.34
CA ILE A 356 10.47 20.18 -3.66
C ILE A 356 9.96 20.28 -2.24
N ASP A 357 10.80 19.95 -1.30
CA ASP A 357 10.55 19.98 0.13
C ASP A 357 11.44 21.06 0.76
N ASN A 358 10.85 22.01 1.50
CA ASN A 358 11.58 23.16 2.00
C ASN A 358 11.15 23.56 3.40
N GLN A 359 12.12 23.63 4.33
CA GLN A 359 11.97 24.27 5.62
C GLN A 359 12.33 25.75 5.48
N THR A 360 11.35 26.59 5.13
CA THR A 360 11.56 28.01 4.85
C THR A 360 11.96 28.78 6.11
N THR A 361 11.32 28.49 7.24
CA THR A 361 11.68 28.99 8.57
C THR A 361 11.67 27.82 9.57
N PRO A 362 12.18 27.97 10.80
CA PRO A 362 12.10 26.92 11.81
C PRO A 362 10.67 26.41 12.07
N ASP A 363 9.66 27.26 11.84
CA ASP A 363 8.27 26.97 12.13
C ASP A 363 7.42 26.74 10.87
N PHE A 364 7.96 26.99 9.67
CA PHE A 364 7.22 26.83 8.43
C PHE A 364 7.93 25.90 7.45
N HIS A 365 7.29 24.77 7.22
CA HIS A 365 7.65 23.77 6.23
C HIS A 365 6.66 23.82 5.07
N ASN A 366 7.13 23.62 3.86
CA ASN A 366 6.27 23.50 2.71
C ASN A 366 6.83 22.49 1.70
N MET A 367 5.92 21.86 0.96
CA MET A 367 6.21 20.87 -0.05
C MET A 367 5.34 21.13 -1.28
N VAL A 368 5.95 21.05 -2.44
CA VAL A 368 5.27 20.97 -3.74
C VAL A 368 5.63 19.65 -4.37
N ARG A 369 4.65 18.91 -4.85
CA ARG A 369 4.85 17.66 -5.59
C ARG A 369 4.01 17.65 -6.86
N TYR A 370 4.66 17.32 -7.96
CA TYR A 370 4.02 16.92 -9.20
C TYR A 370 4.10 15.39 -9.30
N GLY A 371 2.99 14.76 -9.65
CA GLY A 371 2.86 13.33 -9.91
C GLY A 371 2.28 13.07 -11.27
N ALA A 372 2.75 12.02 -11.94
CA ALA A 372 2.18 11.56 -13.20
C ALA A 372 2.02 10.04 -13.18
N THR A 373 0.81 9.59 -13.51
CA THR A 373 0.45 8.18 -13.70
C THR A 373 0.10 7.95 -15.16
N ARG A 374 0.67 6.89 -15.76
CA ARG A 374 0.38 6.47 -17.13
C ARG A 374 0.23 4.96 -17.11
N LYS A 375 -1.00 4.49 -17.33
CA LYS A 375 -1.33 3.08 -17.34
C LYS A 375 -1.89 2.68 -18.67
N ARG A 376 -1.55 1.48 -19.10
CA ARG A 376 -2.06 0.85 -20.30
C ARG A 376 -2.31 -0.62 -20.01
N GLU A 377 -3.55 -1.05 -20.11
CA GLU A 377 -3.99 -2.42 -20.05
C GLU A 377 -4.36 -2.89 -21.44
N GLN A 378 -3.93 -4.09 -21.83
CA GLN A 378 -4.27 -4.69 -23.11
C GLN A 378 -4.66 -6.15 -22.88
N TYR A 379 -5.93 -6.45 -23.12
CA TYR A 379 -6.47 -7.79 -23.08
C TYR A 379 -6.76 -8.29 -24.50
N ASN A 380 -6.38 -9.54 -24.81
CA ASN A 380 -6.67 -10.18 -26.09
C ASN A 380 -7.12 -11.62 -25.87
N LEU A 381 -8.19 -12.00 -26.55
CA LEU A 381 -8.69 -13.36 -26.68
C LEU A 381 -8.46 -13.80 -28.13
N TRP A 382 -7.51 -14.72 -28.34
CA TRP A 382 -6.93 -14.99 -29.65
C TRP A 382 -7.77 -15.86 -30.55
N VAL A 383 -8.44 -16.88 -29.98
CA VAL A 383 -9.30 -17.82 -30.68
C VAL A 383 -10.48 -18.20 -29.79
N GLN A 384 -11.63 -18.51 -30.38
CA GLN A 384 -12.74 -19.09 -29.64
C GLN A 384 -12.34 -20.45 -29.08
N THR A 385 -12.46 -20.62 -27.77
CA THR A 385 -12.09 -21.85 -27.06
C THR A 385 -13.36 -22.58 -26.60
N GLY A 386 -13.30 -23.88 -26.51
CA GLY A 386 -14.42 -24.69 -26.03
C GLY A 386 -14.23 -26.19 -26.27
N SER A 387 -15.09 -27.00 -25.73
CA SER A 387 -15.11 -28.48 -25.86
C SER A 387 -15.63 -28.98 -27.20
N GLY A 388 -15.93 -28.09 -28.14
CA GLY A 388 -16.59 -28.45 -29.42
C GLY A 388 -18.11 -28.54 -29.31
N ILE A 389 -18.67 -28.15 -28.17
CA ILE A 389 -20.14 -28.01 -27.98
C ILE A 389 -20.49 -26.53 -28.19
N PHE A 390 -21.52 -26.31 -29.02
CA PHE A 390 -22.00 -24.97 -29.36
C PHE A 390 -23.52 -24.90 -29.20
N ASP A 391 -24.02 -23.72 -28.84
CA ASP A 391 -25.46 -23.44 -28.93
C ASP A 391 -25.89 -23.01 -30.34
N GLU A 392 -27.16 -22.68 -30.50
CA GLU A 392 -27.74 -22.23 -31.78
C GLU A 392 -27.21 -20.88 -32.25
N PHE A 393 -26.59 -20.08 -31.33
CA PHE A 393 -25.97 -18.80 -31.63
C PHE A 393 -24.48 -18.92 -31.95
N GLY A 394 -23.90 -20.11 -31.78
CA GLY A 394 -22.48 -20.38 -32.00
C GLY A 394 -21.58 -20.05 -30.80
N ASN A 395 -22.15 -19.82 -29.62
CA ASN A 395 -21.41 -19.71 -28.39
C ASN A 395 -20.86 -21.07 -27.99
N SER A 396 -19.63 -21.11 -27.46
CA SER A 396 -18.92 -22.33 -27.08
C SER A 396 -18.98 -22.60 -25.59
N TYR A 397 -19.01 -23.87 -25.21
CA TYR A 397 -19.10 -24.34 -23.83
C TYR A 397 -17.86 -25.13 -23.42
N GLY A 398 -17.54 -25.07 -22.11
CA GLY A 398 -16.53 -25.89 -21.46
C GLY A 398 -16.88 -27.38 -21.42
N ASP A 399 -16.04 -28.17 -20.77
CA ASP A 399 -16.30 -29.57 -20.50
C ASP A 399 -17.48 -29.76 -19.55
N LEU A 400 -18.04 -31.00 -19.51
CA LEU A 400 -19.01 -31.37 -18.51
C LEU A 400 -18.29 -31.54 -17.16
N VAL A 401 -18.56 -30.65 -16.21
CA VAL A 401 -17.92 -30.63 -14.89
C VAL A 401 -18.94 -30.76 -13.76
N THR A 402 -18.47 -31.16 -12.59
CA THR A 402 -19.26 -31.12 -11.36
C THR A 402 -18.56 -30.16 -10.40
N ILE A 403 -19.24 -29.07 -10.05
CA ILE A 403 -18.77 -28.07 -9.11
C ILE A 403 -19.46 -28.29 -7.76
N THR A 404 -18.67 -28.23 -6.69
CA THR A 404 -19.21 -28.29 -5.34
C THR A 404 -18.79 -27.03 -4.58
N GLY A 405 -19.76 -26.22 -4.21
CA GLY A 405 -19.53 -25.03 -3.39
C GLY A 405 -19.12 -25.39 -1.95
N ALA A 406 -18.46 -24.47 -1.26
CA ALA A 406 -18.09 -24.66 0.15
C ALA A 406 -19.32 -24.82 1.06
N ASN A 407 -20.49 -24.40 0.62
CA ASN A 407 -21.80 -24.62 1.26
C ASN A 407 -22.30 -26.07 1.16
N GLY A 408 -21.64 -26.92 0.38
CA GLY A 408 -21.97 -28.35 0.25
C GLY A 408 -22.92 -28.67 -0.90
N TYR A 409 -23.38 -27.69 -1.68
CA TYR A 409 -24.16 -27.93 -2.87
C TYR A 409 -23.27 -28.32 -4.05
N SER A 410 -23.77 -29.21 -4.88
CA SER A 410 -23.08 -29.66 -6.10
C SER A 410 -24.02 -29.54 -7.29
N VAL A 411 -23.47 -29.11 -8.41
CA VAL A 411 -24.16 -29.05 -9.68
C VAL A 411 -23.27 -29.66 -10.76
N THR A 412 -23.87 -30.32 -11.73
CA THR A 412 -23.18 -30.89 -12.90
C THR A 412 -23.72 -30.26 -14.15
N GLY A 413 -22.84 -29.67 -14.95
CA GLY A 413 -23.26 -28.95 -16.17
C GLY A 413 -22.05 -28.51 -16.99
N ARG A 414 -22.30 -27.61 -17.93
CA ARG A 414 -21.30 -26.96 -18.78
C ARG A 414 -21.45 -25.46 -18.63
N ALA A 415 -20.36 -24.75 -18.40
CA ALA A 415 -20.38 -23.30 -18.41
C ALA A 415 -20.19 -22.75 -19.83
N LEU A 416 -20.84 -21.62 -20.11
CA LEU A 416 -20.58 -20.81 -21.30
C LEU A 416 -19.15 -20.29 -21.22
N MET A 417 -18.33 -20.62 -22.23
CA MET A 417 -16.92 -20.27 -22.22
C MET A 417 -16.63 -19.04 -23.07
N ASP A 418 -17.02 -19.06 -24.32
CA ASP A 418 -16.78 -17.95 -25.24
C ASP A 418 -18.01 -17.68 -26.12
N PHE A 419 -18.28 -16.41 -26.35
CA PHE A 419 -19.34 -15.98 -27.26
C PHE A 419 -18.95 -16.18 -28.72
N ALA A 420 -19.95 -16.40 -29.58
CA ALA A 420 -19.78 -16.40 -31.02
C ALA A 420 -19.24 -15.04 -31.48
N GLY A 421 -18.25 -15.05 -32.37
CA GLY A 421 -17.65 -13.81 -32.83
C GLY A 421 -16.49 -13.98 -33.79
N THR A 422 -15.88 -12.86 -34.14
CA THR A 422 -14.65 -12.83 -34.95
C THR A 422 -13.45 -12.68 -34.02
N TYR A 423 -12.50 -13.58 -34.15
CA TYR A 423 -11.26 -13.57 -33.35
C TYR A 423 -10.06 -13.10 -34.17
N PRO A 424 -9.01 -12.46 -33.57
CA PRO A 424 -8.95 -12.17 -32.14
C PRO A 424 -9.93 -11.09 -31.68
N GLN A 425 -10.41 -11.19 -30.45
CA GLN A 425 -11.15 -10.18 -29.73
C GLN A 425 -10.25 -9.54 -28.66
N GLY A 426 -10.57 -8.33 -28.23
CA GLY A 426 -9.83 -7.71 -27.14
C GLY A 426 -10.11 -6.22 -27.02
N TYR A 427 -9.53 -5.65 -25.98
CA TYR A 427 -9.63 -4.21 -25.72
C TYR A 427 -8.28 -3.66 -25.26
N GLN A 428 -8.18 -2.35 -25.28
CA GLN A 428 -7.08 -1.58 -24.73
C GLN A 428 -7.62 -0.41 -23.95
N LEU A 429 -7.20 -0.32 -22.70
CA LEU A 429 -7.56 0.76 -21.79
C LEU A 429 -6.34 1.64 -21.52
N PHE A 430 -6.59 2.92 -21.38
CA PHE A 430 -5.60 3.91 -20.97
C PHE A 430 -6.16 4.68 -19.78
N SER A 431 -5.37 4.79 -18.73
CA SER A 431 -5.66 5.63 -17.57
C SER A 431 -4.44 6.54 -17.33
N ASN A 432 -4.64 7.85 -17.47
CA ASN A 432 -3.59 8.84 -17.31
C ASN A 432 -4.01 9.89 -16.31
N ARG A 433 -3.12 10.21 -15.37
CA ARG A 433 -3.34 11.23 -14.35
C ARG A 433 -2.13 12.14 -14.26
N ASP A 434 -2.38 13.44 -14.11
CA ASP A 434 -1.41 14.48 -13.82
C ASP A 434 -1.88 15.22 -12.57
N ALA A 435 -1.10 15.23 -11.50
CA ALA A 435 -1.46 15.84 -10.23
C ALA A 435 -0.40 16.82 -9.76
N LEU A 436 -0.82 17.94 -9.20
CA LEU A 436 0.02 18.92 -8.52
C LEU A 436 -0.51 19.12 -7.10
N VAL A 437 0.32 18.86 -6.10
CA VAL A 437 -0.04 18.97 -4.69
C VAL A 437 0.88 19.97 -4.01
N TYR A 438 0.31 20.91 -3.27
CA TYR A 438 0.98 21.79 -2.34
C TYR A 438 0.56 21.45 -0.92
N GLN A 439 1.51 21.44 0.01
CA GLN A 439 1.27 21.34 1.45
C GLN A 439 2.14 22.34 2.17
N GLY A 440 1.54 23.06 3.13
CA GLY A 440 2.24 23.95 4.04
C GLY A 440 1.91 23.60 5.48
N ASP A 441 2.93 23.41 6.32
CA ASP A 441 2.82 23.08 7.74
C ASP A 441 3.42 24.22 8.55
N TYR A 442 2.61 24.82 9.43
CA TYR A 442 3.04 25.90 10.31
C TYR A 442 2.96 25.47 11.77
N THR A 443 4.10 25.44 12.44
CA THR A 443 4.22 25.15 13.87
C THR A 443 3.83 26.39 14.66
N VAL A 444 2.56 26.48 15.04
CA VAL A 444 2.01 27.59 15.82
C VAL A 444 2.60 27.64 17.23
N THR A 445 2.77 26.47 17.84
CA THR A 445 3.46 26.25 19.10
C THR A 445 4.15 24.88 19.04
N PRO A 446 5.06 24.53 19.96
CA PRO A 446 5.65 23.19 20.01
C PRO A 446 4.65 22.05 20.16
N HIS A 447 3.40 22.36 20.47
CA HIS A 447 2.29 21.41 20.70
C HIS A 447 1.14 21.55 19.72
N LEU A 448 1.26 22.44 18.72
CA LEU A 448 0.19 22.68 17.75
C LEU A 448 0.78 23.04 16.39
N THR A 449 0.48 22.26 15.39
CA THR A 449 0.79 22.53 13.98
C THR A 449 -0.51 22.71 13.20
N ALA A 450 -0.56 23.76 12.39
CA ALA A 450 -1.60 23.98 11.40
C ALA A 450 -1.08 23.55 10.03
N GLN A 451 -1.90 22.87 9.29
CA GLN A 451 -1.61 22.37 7.94
C GLN A 451 -2.63 22.94 6.95
N ILE A 452 -2.16 23.36 5.80
CA ILE A 452 -2.98 23.72 4.66
C ILE A 452 -2.49 22.95 3.43
N GLY A 453 -3.39 22.63 2.53
CA GLY A 453 -3.07 21.96 1.28
C GLY A 453 -3.91 22.47 0.13
N PHE A 454 -3.37 22.30 -1.07
CA PHE A 454 -4.05 22.51 -2.32
C PHE A 454 -3.65 21.38 -3.27
N GLY A 455 -4.62 20.80 -3.96
CA GLY A 455 -4.42 19.82 -5.02
C GLY A 455 -5.09 20.26 -6.31
N TYR A 456 -4.48 19.87 -7.40
CA TYR A 456 -5.02 19.93 -8.75
C TYR A 456 -4.77 18.59 -9.40
N GLU A 457 -5.78 18.02 -10.03
CA GLU A 457 -5.70 16.77 -10.74
C GLU A 457 -6.39 16.85 -12.08
N ASN A 458 -5.74 16.32 -13.12
CA ASN A 458 -6.33 16.12 -14.43
C ASN A 458 -6.22 14.65 -14.82
N GLU A 459 -7.33 14.06 -15.14
CA GLU A 459 -7.47 12.64 -15.42
C GLU A 459 -8.05 12.42 -16.82
N ARG A 460 -7.53 11.42 -17.50
CA ARG A 460 -7.98 11.02 -18.83
C ARG A 460 -8.05 9.51 -18.92
N TYR A 461 -9.16 9.02 -19.43
CA TYR A 461 -9.43 7.60 -19.59
C TYR A 461 -9.92 7.30 -21.01
N THR A 462 -9.86 6.02 -21.39
CA THR A 462 -10.44 5.50 -22.62
C THR A 462 -11.89 5.99 -22.78
N GLY A 463 -12.38 6.16 -24.01
CA GLY A 463 -13.73 6.67 -24.25
C GLY A 463 -13.87 8.19 -24.16
N ALA A 464 -12.74 8.94 -24.28
CA ALA A 464 -12.68 10.39 -24.23
C ALA A 464 -13.09 11.02 -22.88
N ILE A 465 -13.06 10.24 -21.79
CA ILE A 465 -13.31 10.76 -20.44
C ILE A 465 -12.15 11.67 -20.07
N ASN A 466 -12.48 12.89 -19.62
CA ASN A 466 -11.54 13.87 -19.12
C ASN A 466 -12.15 14.57 -17.91
N ARG A 467 -11.44 14.52 -16.78
CA ARG A 467 -11.87 15.12 -15.50
C ARG A 467 -10.81 16.09 -15.02
N THR A 468 -11.26 17.11 -14.31
CA THR A 468 -10.37 18.07 -13.65
C THR A 468 -10.90 18.35 -12.27
N ASN A 469 -10.09 18.10 -11.25
CA ASN A 469 -10.48 18.21 -9.87
C ASN A 469 -9.56 19.18 -9.13
N TYR A 470 -10.08 19.83 -8.11
CA TYR A 470 -9.37 20.74 -7.22
C TYR A 470 -9.73 20.45 -5.79
N ASP A 471 -8.75 20.35 -4.92
CA ASP A 471 -8.97 20.17 -3.50
C ASP A 471 -8.31 21.26 -2.66
N TYR A 472 -8.95 21.60 -1.52
CA TYR A 472 -8.51 22.58 -0.55
C TYR A 472 -8.57 21.94 0.84
N ARG A 473 -7.42 21.71 1.44
CA ARG A 473 -7.27 20.99 2.70
C ARG A 473 -6.89 21.92 3.83
N ALA A 474 -7.47 21.67 4.99
CA ALA A 474 -7.07 22.34 6.22
C ALA A 474 -7.13 21.36 7.39
N ALA A 475 -6.07 21.33 8.19
CA ALA A 475 -6.00 20.48 9.37
C ALA A 475 -5.20 21.17 10.49
N VAL A 476 -5.48 20.75 11.70
CA VAL A 476 -4.65 21.04 12.87
C VAL A 476 -4.32 19.73 13.57
N HIS A 477 -3.07 19.55 13.92
CA HIS A 477 -2.64 18.43 14.73
C HIS A 477 -1.74 18.90 15.87
N GLY A 478 -1.81 18.18 16.97
CA GLY A 478 -1.04 18.58 18.14
C GLY A 478 -1.21 17.63 19.31
N ASP A 479 -0.67 18.07 20.44
CA ASP A 479 -0.78 17.35 21.68
C ASP A 479 -1.11 18.24 22.88
N PHE A 480 -1.76 17.63 23.88
CA PHE A 480 -1.92 18.22 25.19
C PHE A 480 -1.13 17.40 26.21
N LYS A 481 -0.06 18.02 26.76
CA LYS A 481 0.82 17.45 27.78
C LYS A 481 1.46 16.12 27.36
N ASN A 482 1.74 15.89 26.09
CA ASN A 482 2.23 14.60 25.54
C ASN A 482 1.39 13.39 26.02
N ARG A 483 0.08 13.58 26.17
CA ARG A 483 -0.84 12.55 26.64
C ARG A 483 -2.07 12.38 25.76
N LEU A 484 -2.64 13.47 25.30
CA LEU A 484 -3.71 13.49 24.32
C LEU A 484 -3.12 14.06 23.03
N PHE A 485 -3.14 13.28 21.98
CA PHE A 485 -2.79 13.69 20.62
C PHE A 485 -4.07 13.80 19.81
N TYR A 486 -4.15 14.79 18.94
CA TYR A 486 -5.33 15.02 18.14
C TYR A 486 -4.98 15.49 16.73
N THR A 487 -5.80 15.12 15.78
CA THR A 487 -5.83 15.65 14.42
C THR A 487 -7.29 15.98 14.08
N LEU A 488 -7.54 17.21 13.70
CA LEU A 488 -8.84 17.69 13.26
C LEU A 488 -8.66 18.38 11.92
N GLY A 489 -9.48 18.08 10.96
CA GLY A 489 -9.36 18.66 9.63
C GLY A 489 -10.48 18.27 8.70
N GLY A 490 -10.35 18.72 7.49
CA GLY A 490 -11.28 18.38 6.41
C GLY A 490 -10.73 18.86 5.08
N ASP A 491 -11.37 18.40 4.05
CA ASP A 491 -11.13 18.76 2.67
C ASP A 491 -12.41 19.29 2.04
N LEU A 492 -12.27 20.24 1.13
CA LEU A 492 -13.30 20.71 0.21
C LEU A 492 -12.79 20.45 -1.20
N GLU A 493 -13.41 19.53 -1.88
CA GLU A 493 -13.00 19.07 -3.18
C GLU A 493 -14.06 19.40 -4.23
N HIS A 494 -13.63 19.98 -5.34
CA HIS A 494 -14.46 20.29 -6.48
C HIS A 494 -14.15 19.33 -7.63
N TYR A 495 -15.10 18.49 -7.94
CA TYR A 495 -15.05 17.54 -9.04
C TYR A 495 -15.76 18.07 -10.28
N SER A 496 -15.15 17.92 -11.43
CA SER A 496 -15.76 18.32 -12.71
C SER A 496 -17.01 17.48 -13.06
N LEU A 497 -17.12 16.25 -12.54
CA LEU A 497 -18.22 15.35 -12.86
C LEU A 497 -19.46 15.59 -12.01
N PHE A 498 -19.32 15.73 -10.68
CA PHE A 498 -20.44 15.73 -9.72
C PHE A 498 -20.43 16.89 -8.70
N GLY A 499 -19.56 17.89 -8.89
CA GLY A 499 -19.56 19.11 -8.08
C GLY A 499 -18.76 19.02 -6.80
N VAL A 500 -19.20 19.71 -5.75
CA VAL A 500 -18.43 19.90 -4.51
C VAL A 500 -18.76 18.82 -3.48
N GLN A 501 -17.70 18.25 -2.89
CA GLN A 501 -17.78 17.33 -1.74
C GLN A 501 -16.95 17.86 -0.58
N THR A 502 -17.28 17.43 0.64
CA THR A 502 -16.54 17.79 1.87
C THR A 502 -16.29 16.54 2.70
N THR A 503 -15.08 16.38 3.17
CA THR A 503 -14.64 15.20 3.91
C THR A 503 -14.03 15.57 5.27
N PRO A 504 -14.87 15.76 6.32
CA PRO A 504 -14.39 16.06 7.67
C PRO A 504 -13.71 14.84 8.30
N ARG A 505 -12.73 15.11 9.19
CA ARG A 505 -12.01 14.09 9.95
C ARG A 505 -11.67 14.54 11.35
N ALA A 506 -11.76 13.61 12.31
CA ALA A 506 -11.28 13.77 13.68
C ALA A 506 -10.57 12.51 14.15
N SER A 507 -9.36 12.64 14.65
CA SER A 507 -8.54 11.53 15.15
C SER A 507 -7.97 11.89 16.52
N LEU A 508 -8.14 11.00 17.51
CA LEU A 508 -7.69 11.20 18.88
C LEU A 508 -6.90 9.97 19.37
N SER A 509 -5.79 10.22 20.05
CA SER A 509 -5.01 9.19 20.74
C SER A 509 -4.71 9.65 22.16
N PHE A 510 -5.13 8.88 23.15
CA PHE A 510 -5.04 9.25 24.56
C PHE A 510 -4.35 8.19 25.38
N TYR A 511 -3.23 8.52 26.01
CA TYR A 511 -2.58 7.68 27.01
C TYR A 511 -3.32 7.73 28.34
N ALA A 512 -4.15 6.72 28.62
CA ALA A 512 -4.71 6.51 29.96
C ALA A 512 -3.58 6.21 30.95
N PHE A 513 -2.62 5.38 30.54
CA PHE A 513 -1.35 5.17 31.25
C PHE A 513 -0.19 5.31 30.26
N ARG A 514 0.71 6.28 30.49
CA ARG A 514 1.90 6.46 29.67
C ARG A 514 2.82 5.24 29.72
N PRO A 515 3.66 5.02 28.71
CA PRO A 515 4.68 3.98 28.71
C PRO A 515 5.53 4.03 30.00
N ARG A 516 5.66 2.90 30.66
CA ARG A 516 6.40 2.74 31.92
C ARG A 516 6.94 1.32 32.07
N LYS A 517 7.94 1.15 32.95
CA LYS A 517 8.43 -0.18 33.31
C LYS A 517 7.36 -0.92 34.16
N GLY A 518 7.24 -2.23 33.97
CA GLY A 518 6.36 -3.07 34.77
C GLY A 518 5.51 -4.05 33.95
N VAL A 519 4.62 -4.75 34.62
CA VAL A 519 3.72 -5.72 33.97
C VAL A 519 2.71 -4.98 33.08
N LEU A 520 2.01 -3.98 33.62
CA LEU A 520 1.18 -3.06 32.84
C LEU A 520 2.04 -1.87 32.42
N SER A 521 2.53 -1.86 31.22
CA SER A 521 3.56 -0.93 30.79
C SER A 521 3.07 0.23 29.91
N GLY A 522 1.78 0.30 29.61
CA GLY A 522 1.15 1.44 28.91
C GLY A 522 -0.26 1.09 28.48
N THR A 523 -1.16 2.06 28.50
CA THR A 523 -2.54 1.92 27.97
C THR A 523 -2.89 3.12 27.16
N ARG A 524 -3.30 2.93 25.92
CA ARG A 524 -3.69 3.97 24.96
C ARG A 524 -5.09 3.70 24.43
N LEU A 525 -5.91 4.74 24.41
CA LEU A 525 -7.23 4.75 23.78
C LEU A 525 -7.15 5.52 22.48
N MET A 526 -7.85 5.05 21.48
CA MET A 526 -7.88 5.64 20.15
C MET A 526 -9.32 5.89 19.74
N PHE A 527 -9.52 6.96 18.99
CA PHE A 527 -10.78 7.26 18.33
C PHE A 527 -10.47 7.89 16.97
N ASN A 528 -11.18 7.46 15.94
CA ASN A 528 -11.11 8.04 14.61
C ASN A 528 -12.51 8.15 14.03
N PHE A 529 -12.79 9.30 13.41
CA PHE A 529 -13.98 9.59 12.64
C PHE A 529 -13.57 10.21 11.33
N GLY A 530 -14.22 9.86 10.24
CA GLY A 530 -14.01 10.50 8.96
C GLY A 530 -15.08 10.13 7.94
N ASP A 531 -15.30 11.06 7.04
CA ASP A 531 -16.02 10.85 5.79
C ASP A 531 -14.99 10.78 4.66
N ALA A 532 -15.26 9.98 3.63
CA ALA A 532 -14.52 9.96 2.40
C ALA A 532 -15.44 9.75 1.20
N VAL A 533 -14.89 10.03 0.04
CA VAL A 533 -15.58 9.90 -1.24
C VAL A 533 -14.68 9.17 -2.23
N ARG A 534 -15.30 8.51 -3.22
CA ARG A 534 -14.64 7.92 -4.36
C ARG A 534 -15.14 8.56 -5.64
N GLU A 535 -14.32 8.65 -6.65
CA GLU A 535 -14.80 8.95 -8.00
C GLU A 535 -15.42 7.70 -8.64
N PRO A 536 -16.50 7.83 -9.43
CA PRO A 536 -16.95 6.75 -10.29
C PRO A 536 -15.78 6.30 -11.19
N SER A 537 -15.62 5.00 -11.40
CA SER A 537 -14.57 4.51 -12.30
C SER A 537 -14.80 4.98 -13.74
N GLY A 538 -13.77 4.91 -14.57
CA GLY A 538 -13.92 5.20 -15.98
C GLY A 538 -14.94 4.28 -16.66
N THR A 539 -14.97 3.02 -16.26
CA THR A 539 -15.95 2.01 -16.74
C THR A 539 -17.35 2.34 -16.25
N ASP A 540 -17.54 2.64 -14.95
CA ASP A 540 -18.84 3.07 -14.42
C ASP A 540 -19.41 4.25 -15.20
N GLN A 541 -18.56 5.25 -15.48
CA GLN A 541 -18.99 6.43 -16.24
C GLN A 541 -19.39 6.09 -17.67
N LEU A 542 -18.63 5.21 -18.36
CA LEU A 542 -18.93 4.79 -19.73
C LEU A 542 -20.29 4.10 -19.83
N TYR A 543 -20.61 3.23 -18.86
CA TYR A 543 -21.86 2.47 -18.82
C TYR A 543 -22.98 3.14 -18.02
N SER A 544 -22.82 4.42 -17.62
CA SER A 544 -23.86 5.11 -16.87
C SER A 544 -25.08 5.48 -17.72
N LEU A 545 -26.25 5.53 -17.08
CA LEU A 545 -27.49 5.99 -17.72
C LEU A 545 -27.31 7.36 -18.41
N TYR A 546 -26.62 8.29 -17.76
CA TYR A 546 -26.34 9.61 -18.34
C TYR A 546 -25.55 9.50 -19.65
N THR A 547 -24.42 8.80 -19.63
CA THR A 547 -23.55 8.64 -20.81
C THR A 547 -24.24 7.86 -21.92
N PHE A 548 -25.01 6.83 -21.57
CA PHE A 548 -25.79 6.09 -22.54
C PHE A 548 -26.77 6.98 -23.28
N LEU A 549 -27.55 7.79 -22.58
CA LEU A 549 -28.49 8.72 -23.21
C LEU A 549 -27.75 9.82 -23.99
N GLU A 550 -26.67 10.37 -23.46
CA GLU A 550 -25.88 11.40 -24.15
C GLU A 550 -25.35 10.93 -25.51
N GLN A 551 -25.00 9.65 -25.63
CA GLN A 551 -24.48 9.05 -26.86
C GLN A 551 -25.59 8.60 -27.85
N ASN A 552 -26.88 8.67 -27.47
CA ASN A 552 -28.01 8.26 -28.29
C ASN A 552 -28.89 9.45 -28.75
N PRO A 553 -28.35 10.38 -29.56
CA PRO A 553 -29.15 11.47 -30.15
C PRO A 553 -30.11 10.91 -31.23
N PRO A 554 -31.22 11.66 -31.57
CA PRO A 554 -31.49 13.00 -31.03
C PRO A 554 -32.19 13.00 -29.67
N ASP A 555 -32.91 11.95 -29.29
CA ASP A 555 -33.87 11.96 -28.19
C ASP A 555 -33.19 11.86 -26.81
N GLY A 556 -32.01 11.25 -26.72
CA GLY A 556 -31.31 11.07 -25.46
C GLY A 556 -30.95 12.35 -24.70
N PRO A 557 -30.30 13.36 -25.31
CA PRO A 557 -30.05 14.66 -24.68
C PRO A 557 -31.30 15.42 -24.27
N GLU A 558 -32.40 15.29 -25.04
CA GLU A 558 -33.71 15.85 -24.68
C GLU A 558 -34.31 15.14 -23.47
N THR A 559 -34.16 13.82 -23.37
CA THR A 559 -34.58 13.01 -22.23
C THR A 559 -33.80 13.36 -20.97
N ILE A 560 -32.46 13.50 -21.04
CA ILE A 560 -31.64 13.97 -19.93
C ILE A 560 -32.19 15.30 -19.38
N GLN A 561 -32.49 16.25 -20.25
CA GLN A 561 -32.98 17.57 -19.84
C GLN A 561 -34.40 17.49 -19.27
N ALA A 562 -35.30 16.75 -19.91
CA ALA A 562 -36.70 16.64 -19.54
C ALA A 562 -36.89 15.89 -18.21
N LEU A 563 -36.08 14.87 -17.95
CA LEU A 563 -36.15 14.04 -16.75
C LEU A 563 -35.15 14.43 -15.67
N HIS A 564 -34.35 15.46 -15.91
CA HIS A 564 -33.29 15.95 -15.00
C HIS A 564 -32.29 14.84 -14.58
N ILE A 565 -31.93 13.97 -15.54
CA ILE A 565 -30.94 12.90 -15.30
C ILE A 565 -29.57 13.55 -15.10
N SER A 566 -28.92 13.20 -14.00
CA SER A 566 -27.60 13.71 -13.66
C SER A 566 -26.51 12.65 -13.92
N PRO A 567 -25.26 13.05 -14.17
CA PRO A 567 -24.12 12.13 -14.13
C PRO A 567 -24.04 11.37 -12.79
N LEU A 568 -23.28 10.28 -12.76
CA LEU A 568 -23.03 9.56 -11.52
C LEU A 568 -22.48 10.51 -10.43
N SER A 569 -22.97 10.34 -9.23
CA SER A 569 -22.48 11.04 -8.05
C SER A 569 -21.34 10.25 -7.37
N ALA A 570 -20.59 10.89 -6.49
CA ALA A 570 -19.56 10.22 -5.72
C ALA A 570 -20.16 9.16 -4.79
N PRO A 571 -19.73 7.91 -4.81
CA PRO A 571 -19.82 6.99 -3.69
C PRO A 571 -19.27 7.63 -2.41
N THR A 572 -19.81 7.27 -1.27
CA THR A 572 -19.44 7.87 0.02
C THR A 572 -19.27 6.82 1.10
N VAL A 573 -18.35 7.07 2.03
CA VAL A 573 -18.23 6.27 3.26
C VAL A 573 -18.16 7.18 4.47
N ARG A 574 -18.81 6.75 5.56
CA ARG A 574 -18.65 7.33 6.90
C ARG A 574 -18.18 6.27 7.87
N THR A 575 -17.10 6.58 8.59
CA THR A 575 -16.49 5.63 9.54
C THR A 575 -16.45 6.19 10.95
N TYR A 576 -16.77 5.32 11.90
CA TYR A 576 -16.54 5.50 13.32
C TYR A 576 -15.63 4.38 13.82
N GLU A 577 -14.53 4.73 14.47
CA GLU A 577 -13.57 3.76 15.01
C GLU A 577 -13.24 4.08 16.46
N GLY A 578 -13.18 3.04 17.31
CA GLY A 578 -12.70 3.12 18.68
C GLY A 578 -11.73 2.00 18.97
N GLY A 579 -10.58 2.31 19.61
CA GLY A 579 -9.53 1.32 19.83
C GLY A 579 -8.87 1.40 21.19
N LEU A 580 -8.27 0.29 21.57
CA LEU A 580 -7.46 0.11 22.78
C LEU A 580 -6.13 -0.52 22.43
N GLU A 581 -5.06 0.05 22.93
CA GLU A 581 -3.74 -0.56 22.92
C GLU A 581 -3.27 -0.74 24.36
N GLN A 582 -2.87 -1.97 24.70
CA GLN A 582 -2.35 -2.33 26.00
C GLN A 582 -0.97 -2.96 25.87
N ALA A 583 0.02 -2.29 26.43
CA ALA A 583 1.37 -2.80 26.54
C ALA A 583 1.61 -3.53 27.87
N PHE A 584 2.34 -4.66 27.81
CA PHE A 584 2.72 -5.46 28.97
C PHE A 584 4.22 -5.73 29.02
N PHE A 585 4.74 -6.05 30.20
CA PHE A 585 6.10 -6.50 30.45
C PHE A 585 7.17 -5.55 29.88
N THR A 586 7.03 -4.26 30.17
CA THR A 586 7.91 -3.22 29.62
C THR A 586 7.88 -3.22 28.09
N GLN A 587 6.69 -3.21 27.52
CA GLN A 587 6.38 -3.20 26.08
C GLN A 587 6.80 -4.47 25.31
N ARG A 588 7.16 -5.57 25.98
CA ARG A 588 7.51 -6.83 25.30
C ARG A 588 6.33 -7.58 24.72
N LEU A 589 5.13 -7.29 25.19
CA LEU A 589 3.89 -7.81 24.65
C LEU A 589 2.95 -6.63 24.43
N MET A 590 2.48 -6.48 23.21
CA MET A 590 1.52 -5.47 22.80
C MET A 590 0.24 -6.14 22.35
N PHE A 591 -0.86 -5.74 22.92
CA PHE A 591 -2.21 -6.09 22.47
C PHE A 591 -2.90 -4.85 21.94
N ARG A 592 -3.44 -4.90 20.71
CA ARG A 592 -4.26 -3.85 20.13
C ARG A 592 -5.59 -4.42 19.71
N THR A 593 -6.65 -3.68 19.95
CA THR A 593 -7.97 -3.98 19.41
C THR A 593 -8.65 -2.70 18.95
N SER A 594 -9.41 -2.79 17.87
CA SER A 594 -10.27 -1.71 17.41
C SER A 594 -11.63 -2.25 16.98
N PHE A 595 -12.67 -1.51 17.28
CA PHE A 595 -14.00 -1.65 16.71
C PHE A 595 -14.17 -0.59 15.64
N PHE A 596 -14.73 -0.98 14.50
CA PHE A 596 -15.05 -0.06 13.42
C PHE A 596 -16.48 -0.27 12.93
N HIS A 597 -17.07 0.81 12.44
CA HIS A 597 -18.38 0.85 11.80
C HIS A 597 -18.31 1.77 10.58
N ASN A 598 -18.53 1.19 9.41
CA ASN A 598 -18.50 1.87 8.12
C ASN A 598 -19.90 1.86 7.51
N GLU A 599 -20.36 3.03 7.04
CA GLU A 599 -21.60 3.20 6.29
C GLU A 599 -21.25 3.62 4.87
N PHE A 600 -21.47 2.74 3.91
CA PHE A 600 -21.25 2.96 2.49
C PHE A 600 -22.56 3.36 1.84
N GLY A 601 -22.58 4.51 1.21
CA GLY A 601 -23.78 5.07 0.55
C GLY A 601 -23.48 5.50 -0.88
N LYS A 602 -24.52 5.55 -1.70
CA LYS A 602 -24.43 5.93 -3.11
C LYS A 602 -23.44 5.05 -3.90
N GLN A 603 -23.25 3.82 -3.49
CA GLN A 603 -22.38 2.90 -4.22
C GLN A 603 -22.97 2.62 -5.60
N ILE A 604 -22.10 2.39 -6.57
CA ILE A 604 -22.47 2.20 -7.96
C ILE A 604 -22.69 0.71 -8.18
N GLU A 605 -23.78 0.38 -8.86
CA GLU A 605 -24.10 -0.99 -9.26
C GLU A 605 -24.72 -1.01 -10.66
N TYR A 606 -24.67 -2.15 -11.31
CA TYR A 606 -25.38 -2.42 -12.56
C TYR A 606 -26.86 -2.69 -12.29
N VAL A 607 -27.73 -2.02 -13.01
CA VAL A 607 -29.19 -2.11 -12.85
C VAL A 607 -29.81 -2.46 -14.20
N GLY A 608 -30.66 -3.47 -14.20
CA GLY A 608 -31.40 -3.91 -15.39
C GLY A 608 -32.31 -2.79 -15.96
N LEU A 609 -32.40 -2.74 -17.26
CA LEU A 609 -33.10 -1.65 -17.96
C LEU A 609 -34.56 -1.48 -17.56
N ASN A 610 -35.26 -2.58 -17.28
CA ASN A 610 -36.66 -2.59 -16.86
C ASN A 610 -36.88 -1.91 -15.50
N LEU A 611 -35.89 -1.93 -14.59
CA LEU A 611 -35.98 -1.31 -13.26
C LEU A 611 -35.67 0.18 -13.30
N ILE A 612 -34.83 0.65 -14.22
CA ILE A 612 -34.34 2.03 -14.27
C ILE A 612 -35.45 3.08 -14.27
N PRO A 613 -36.52 2.94 -15.10
CA PRO A 613 -37.61 3.92 -15.09
C PRO A 613 -38.33 4.04 -13.75
N GLU A 614 -38.42 2.95 -12.99
CA GLU A 614 -39.07 2.92 -11.69
C GLU A 614 -38.24 3.58 -10.58
N LEU A 615 -36.91 3.53 -10.72
CA LEU A 615 -35.95 4.06 -9.74
C LEU A 615 -35.77 5.56 -9.83
N LEU A 616 -36.14 6.18 -10.95
CA LEU A 616 -35.99 7.62 -11.12
C LEU A 616 -37.15 8.35 -10.42
N PRO A 617 -36.84 9.26 -9.48
CA PRO A 617 -37.87 9.94 -8.70
C PRO A 617 -38.71 10.88 -9.60
N ASN A 618 -39.99 10.91 -9.30
CA ASN A 618 -40.97 11.84 -9.89
C ASN A 618 -41.29 11.67 -11.39
N LEU A 619 -41.00 10.51 -12.00
CA LEU A 619 -41.45 10.24 -13.34
C LEU A 619 -42.93 9.90 -13.34
N THR A 620 -43.65 10.46 -14.32
CA THR A 620 -45.03 9.99 -14.62
C THR A 620 -44.98 8.65 -15.34
N PRO A 621 -46.03 7.81 -15.28
CA PRO A 621 -46.07 6.54 -16.00
C PRO A 621 -45.76 6.67 -17.52
N ALA A 622 -46.18 7.78 -18.15
CA ALA A 622 -45.88 8.03 -19.56
C ALA A 622 -44.37 8.31 -19.79
N GLN A 623 -43.72 8.99 -18.85
CA GLN A 623 -42.28 9.21 -18.91
C GLN A 623 -41.46 7.94 -18.62
N GLN A 624 -41.92 7.11 -17.68
CA GLN A 624 -41.33 5.79 -17.43
C GLN A 624 -41.39 4.91 -18.65
N GLN A 625 -42.56 4.84 -19.31
CA GLN A 625 -42.72 4.08 -20.56
C GLN A 625 -41.86 4.62 -21.69
N GLN A 626 -41.80 5.93 -21.87
CA GLN A 626 -40.95 6.56 -22.89
C GLN A 626 -39.47 6.25 -22.67
N LEU A 627 -39.00 6.34 -21.40
CA LEU A 627 -37.63 5.99 -21.05
C LEU A 627 -37.35 4.49 -21.32
N ALA A 628 -38.23 3.61 -20.90
CA ALA A 628 -38.09 2.18 -21.13
C ALA A 628 -37.96 1.85 -22.64
N GLU A 629 -38.82 2.45 -23.49
CA GLU A 629 -38.77 2.28 -24.95
C GLU A 629 -37.44 2.80 -25.53
N GLN A 630 -36.89 3.87 -24.98
CA GLN A 630 -35.58 4.44 -25.38
C GLN A 630 -34.41 3.54 -25.01
N LEU A 631 -34.40 3.02 -23.78
CA LEU A 631 -33.40 2.13 -23.29
C LEU A 631 -33.35 0.83 -24.07
N GLU A 632 -34.50 0.22 -24.32
CA GLU A 632 -34.65 -1.00 -25.13
C GLU A 632 -34.15 -0.78 -26.58
N ALA A 633 -34.55 0.33 -27.19
CA ALA A 633 -34.12 0.68 -28.55
C ALA A 633 -32.60 0.88 -28.67
N GLY A 634 -31.93 1.31 -27.62
CA GLY A 634 -30.49 1.50 -27.55
C GLY A 634 -29.68 0.21 -27.38
N GLY A 635 -30.33 -0.93 -27.06
CA GLY A 635 -29.72 -2.24 -27.04
C GLY A 635 -28.77 -2.51 -25.87
N ALA A 636 -28.84 -1.72 -24.79
CA ALA A 636 -28.15 -2.07 -23.54
C ALA A 636 -28.97 -3.15 -22.78
N TYR A 637 -28.32 -3.88 -21.91
CA TYR A 637 -29.01 -4.83 -21.00
C TYR A 637 -29.09 -4.26 -19.58
N GLU A 638 -28.08 -3.54 -19.17
CA GLU A 638 -27.91 -2.97 -17.85
C GLU A 638 -27.09 -1.66 -17.93
N LEU A 639 -27.26 -0.79 -16.97
CA LEU A 639 -26.54 0.49 -16.85
C LEU A 639 -26.15 0.75 -15.40
N THR A 640 -25.10 1.52 -15.19
CA THR A 640 -24.62 1.85 -13.84
C THR A 640 -25.38 3.03 -13.25
N LEU A 641 -25.80 2.89 -11.99
CA LEU A 641 -26.45 3.91 -11.16
C LEU A 641 -25.90 3.90 -9.73
N ASN A 642 -26.06 5.02 -9.01
CA ASN A 642 -25.72 5.15 -7.58
C ASN A 642 -26.89 4.69 -6.69
N THR A 643 -27.19 3.43 -6.68
CA THR A 643 -28.38 2.86 -6.00
C THR A 643 -28.03 1.97 -4.81
N GLN A 644 -26.79 1.49 -4.71
CA GLN A 644 -26.40 0.55 -3.65
C GLN A 644 -25.98 1.27 -2.37
N ALA A 645 -26.32 0.66 -1.23
CA ALA A 645 -25.81 1.04 0.09
C ALA A 645 -25.63 -0.20 0.97
N TYR A 646 -24.55 -0.23 1.73
CA TYR A 646 -24.30 -1.30 2.68
C TYR A 646 -23.56 -0.76 3.92
N ARG A 647 -23.62 -1.51 5.02
CA ARG A 647 -22.82 -1.27 6.21
C ARG A 647 -21.80 -2.38 6.40
N ALA A 648 -20.67 -2.04 6.98
CA ALA A 648 -19.67 -3.00 7.41
C ALA A 648 -19.14 -2.63 8.79
N MET A 649 -19.29 -3.52 9.77
CA MET A 649 -18.80 -3.32 11.12
C MET A 649 -18.00 -4.52 11.59
N GLY A 650 -17.05 -4.29 12.50
CA GLY A 650 -16.23 -5.40 12.95
C GLY A 650 -15.28 -5.07 14.07
N VAL A 651 -14.52 -6.08 14.46
CA VAL A 651 -13.48 -6.00 15.47
C VAL A 651 -12.18 -6.54 14.91
N GLU A 652 -11.13 -5.77 15.05
CA GLU A 652 -9.75 -6.19 14.81
C GLU A 652 -9.03 -6.41 16.15
N ALA A 653 -8.25 -7.46 16.25
CA ALA A 653 -7.36 -7.70 17.38
C ALA A 653 -5.98 -8.13 16.88
N THR A 654 -4.92 -7.56 17.44
CA THR A 654 -3.54 -7.96 17.14
C THR A 654 -2.75 -8.14 18.42
N VAL A 655 -1.86 -9.12 18.38
CA VAL A 655 -0.88 -9.38 19.43
C VAL A 655 0.50 -9.39 18.81
N GLU A 656 1.40 -8.62 19.40
CA GLU A 656 2.81 -8.60 19.02
C GLU A 656 3.67 -8.88 20.24
N SER A 657 4.66 -9.74 20.10
CA SER A 657 5.54 -10.11 21.21
C SER A 657 6.96 -10.38 20.76
N GLY A 658 7.92 -9.87 21.52
CA GLY A 658 9.32 -10.24 21.40
C GLY A 658 9.73 -11.19 22.51
N ILE A 659 10.23 -12.36 22.15
CA ILE A 659 10.74 -13.37 23.09
C ILE A 659 12.27 -13.39 23.06
N GLY A 660 12.87 -12.93 24.14
CA GLY A 660 14.32 -12.75 24.20
C GLY A 660 14.79 -11.64 23.25
N ARG A 661 15.81 -11.93 22.42
CA ARG A 661 16.41 -10.97 21.46
C ARG A 661 16.27 -11.44 20.01
N TYR A 662 15.70 -12.61 19.79
CA TYR A 662 15.80 -13.32 18.52
C TYR A 662 14.47 -13.72 17.92
N ILE A 663 13.41 -13.78 18.71
CA ILE A 663 12.12 -14.24 18.24
C ILE A 663 11.12 -13.07 18.30
N TYR A 664 10.44 -12.83 17.19
CA TYR A 664 9.32 -11.93 17.10
C TYR A 664 8.09 -12.72 16.65
N LEU A 665 6.99 -12.52 17.35
CA LEU A 665 5.70 -13.13 17.05
C LEU A 665 4.67 -12.04 16.84
N ARG A 666 3.87 -12.17 15.79
CA ARG A 666 2.74 -11.30 15.49
C ARG A 666 1.56 -12.14 15.05
N GLY A 667 0.40 -11.87 15.60
CA GLY A 667 -0.84 -12.50 15.19
C GLY A 667 -1.95 -11.48 15.13
N GLY A 668 -2.89 -11.68 14.22
CA GLY A 668 -4.05 -10.83 14.05
C GLY A 668 -5.30 -11.64 13.73
N TYR A 669 -6.44 -11.10 14.13
CA TYR A 669 -7.75 -11.64 13.85
C TYR A 669 -8.71 -10.49 13.58
N THR A 670 -9.57 -10.67 12.59
CA THR A 670 -10.65 -9.73 12.24
C THR A 670 -11.97 -10.48 12.14
N TYR A 671 -12.96 -9.94 12.81
CA TYR A 671 -14.37 -10.28 12.60
C TYR A 671 -15.02 -9.16 11.83
N LEU A 672 -15.76 -9.49 10.76
CA LEU A 672 -16.45 -8.58 9.88
C LEU A 672 -17.92 -9.00 9.75
N ASP A 673 -18.85 -8.07 10.03
CA ASP A 673 -20.26 -8.16 9.73
C ASP A 673 -20.60 -7.08 8.68
N ALA A 674 -20.78 -7.51 7.43
CA ALA A 674 -21.15 -6.62 6.33
C ALA A 674 -22.53 -7.05 5.80
N VAL A 675 -23.40 -6.07 5.51
CA VAL A 675 -24.80 -6.33 5.10
C VAL A 675 -25.23 -5.28 4.09
N ILE A 676 -25.73 -5.73 2.94
CA ILE A 676 -26.39 -4.90 1.93
C ILE A 676 -27.72 -4.36 2.49
N GLN A 677 -27.89 -3.06 2.47
CA GLN A 677 -29.09 -2.36 2.97
C GLN A 677 -30.02 -1.95 1.85
N HIS A 678 -29.46 -1.54 0.72
CA HIS A 678 -30.17 -1.19 -0.51
C HIS A 678 -29.36 -1.72 -1.71
N SER A 679 -30.07 -2.27 -2.68
CA SER A 679 -29.51 -2.71 -3.95
C SER A 679 -30.65 -2.92 -4.93
N TYR A 680 -30.40 -2.60 -6.19
CA TYR A 680 -31.29 -2.85 -7.32
C TYR A 680 -30.46 -3.56 -8.39
N THR A 681 -30.18 -4.81 -8.12
CA THR A 681 -29.33 -5.61 -8.98
C THR A 681 -30.06 -5.94 -10.30
N ASN A 682 -29.30 -6.28 -11.33
CA ASN A 682 -29.81 -6.79 -12.59
C ASN A 682 -30.24 -8.27 -12.53
N ASP A 683 -30.30 -8.88 -11.35
CA ASP A 683 -30.93 -10.19 -11.13
C ASP A 683 -32.44 -10.09 -11.46
N ASP A 684 -32.72 -9.80 -12.72
CA ASP A 684 -34.06 -9.55 -13.18
C ASP A 684 -34.85 -10.83 -13.25
N VAL A 685 -35.67 -10.97 -12.24
CA VAL A 685 -36.56 -12.08 -12.04
C VAL A 685 -37.60 -12.20 -13.18
N GLU A 686 -37.82 -11.13 -13.95
CA GLU A 686 -38.87 -11.13 -14.99
C GLU A 686 -38.37 -11.69 -16.34
N LEU A 687 -37.12 -11.46 -16.72
CA LEU A 687 -36.54 -11.99 -17.96
C LEU A 687 -36.17 -13.47 -17.88
N LEU A 688 -35.73 -13.95 -16.72
CA LEU A 688 -35.32 -15.33 -16.51
C LEU A 688 -36.34 -16.17 -15.71
N GLY A 689 -37.47 -15.56 -15.30
CA GLY A 689 -38.38 -16.14 -14.33
C GLY A 689 -37.89 -15.94 -12.90
N PRO A 690 -38.64 -16.37 -11.88
CA PRO A 690 -38.20 -16.18 -10.49
C PRO A 690 -36.83 -16.86 -10.28
N VAL A 691 -35.84 -16.09 -9.78
CA VAL A 691 -34.54 -16.63 -9.41
C VAL A 691 -34.77 -17.85 -8.53
N PRO A 692 -34.30 -19.03 -8.91
CA PRO A 692 -34.49 -20.21 -8.10
C PRO A 692 -33.92 -19.98 -6.73
N THR A 693 -34.67 -20.30 -5.68
CA THR A 693 -34.17 -20.20 -4.32
C THR A 693 -34.06 -21.59 -3.71
N TYR A 694 -32.98 -21.81 -3.00
CA TYR A 694 -32.82 -22.97 -2.13
C TYR A 694 -32.79 -22.50 -0.66
N GLU A 695 -33.75 -22.95 0.15
CA GLU A 695 -33.96 -22.49 1.53
C GLU A 695 -34.05 -20.96 1.65
N GLY A 696 -34.63 -20.30 0.65
CA GLY A 696 -34.73 -18.83 0.61
C GLY A 696 -33.47 -18.11 0.20
N ILE A 697 -32.44 -18.80 -0.23
CA ILE A 697 -31.19 -18.24 -0.74
C ILE A 697 -31.22 -18.29 -2.27
N PRO A 698 -31.04 -17.17 -2.97
CA PRO A 698 -30.99 -17.16 -4.44
C PRO A 698 -29.86 -18.06 -4.96
N VAL A 699 -30.13 -18.73 -6.06
CA VAL A 699 -29.19 -19.59 -6.77
C VAL A 699 -28.71 -18.85 -8.01
N GLY A 700 -27.40 -18.64 -8.12
CA GLY A 700 -26.80 -18.00 -9.30
C GLY A 700 -27.03 -16.49 -9.40
N ALA A 701 -27.24 -15.79 -8.30
CA ALA A 701 -27.37 -14.34 -8.32
C ALA A 701 -26.03 -13.67 -8.66
N ASP A 702 -26.03 -12.73 -9.60
CA ASP A 702 -24.84 -12.01 -10.10
C ASP A 702 -24.37 -10.96 -9.09
N SER A 703 -25.26 -10.45 -8.27
CA SER A 703 -25.00 -9.40 -7.29
C SER A 703 -25.53 -9.79 -5.91
N PRO A 704 -24.94 -9.26 -4.83
CA PRO A 704 -25.44 -9.54 -3.50
C PRO A 704 -26.78 -8.84 -3.25
N LEU A 705 -27.77 -9.60 -2.77
CA LEU A 705 -29.11 -9.10 -2.50
C LEU A 705 -29.23 -8.40 -1.15
N VAL A 706 -30.27 -7.58 -0.98
CA VAL A 706 -30.57 -6.91 0.29
C VAL A 706 -30.68 -7.91 1.44
N GLY A 707 -29.98 -7.63 2.54
CA GLY A 707 -29.86 -8.52 3.69
C GLY A 707 -28.74 -9.57 3.59
N ALA A 708 -28.16 -9.79 2.40
CA ALA A 708 -26.99 -10.64 2.20
C ALA A 708 -25.68 -9.87 2.50
N ARG A 709 -24.57 -10.60 2.49
CA ARG A 709 -23.23 -10.00 2.53
C ARG A 709 -22.81 -9.53 1.14
N PRO A 710 -22.05 -8.43 1.03
CA PRO A 710 -21.31 -8.18 -0.20
C PRO A 710 -20.39 -9.36 -0.51
N PHE A 711 -20.24 -9.71 -1.79
CA PHE A 711 -19.38 -10.82 -2.20
C PHE A 711 -17.92 -10.62 -1.80
N ARG A 712 -17.21 -11.72 -1.54
CA ARG A 712 -15.79 -11.72 -1.18
C ARG A 712 -15.49 -10.92 0.10
N ARG A 713 -16.42 -10.97 1.07
CA ARG A 713 -16.26 -10.35 2.41
C ARG A 713 -16.34 -11.46 3.47
N PRO A 714 -15.26 -12.23 3.66
CA PRO A 714 -15.25 -13.30 4.65
C PRO A 714 -15.47 -12.75 6.06
N PRO A 715 -16.37 -13.33 6.88
CA PRO A 715 -16.64 -12.83 8.22
C PRO A 715 -15.47 -13.01 9.18
N HIS A 716 -14.56 -13.93 8.91
CA HIS A 716 -13.40 -14.18 9.76
C HIS A 716 -12.13 -14.25 8.93
N THR A 717 -11.17 -13.39 9.25
CA THR A 717 -9.80 -13.46 8.73
C THR A 717 -8.80 -13.43 9.86
N GLY A 718 -7.64 -14.03 9.66
CA GLY A 718 -6.58 -14.01 10.64
C GLY A 718 -5.23 -14.31 10.03
N PHE A 719 -4.19 -13.92 10.72
CA PHE A 719 -2.83 -14.22 10.32
C PHE A 719 -1.93 -14.49 11.54
N PHE A 720 -0.84 -15.16 11.29
CA PHE A 720 0.22 -15.35 12.25
C PHE A 720 1.58 -15.29 11.56
N THR A 721 2.50 -14.51 12.13
CA THR A 721 3.88 -14.40 11.69
C THR A 721 4.80 -14.74 12.85
N ALA A 722 5.79 -15.60 12.63
CA ALA A 722 6.89 -15.85 13.55
C ALA A 722 8.21 -15.65 12.83
N SER A 723 9.07 -14.80 13.36
CA SER A 723 10.42 -14.62 12.85
C SER A 723 11.47 -14.92 13.93
N TYR A 724 12.54 -15.59 13.50
CA TYR A 724 13.74 -15.81 14.27
C TYR A 724 14.93 -15.22 13.54
N SER A 725 15.66 -14.33 14.19
CA SER A 725 16.87 -13.74 13.63
C SER A 725 18.00 -13.79 14.66
N HIS A 726 19.07 -14.51 14.31
CA HIS A 726 20.26 -14.65 15.16
C HIS A 726 21.51 -14.76 14.30
N ASP A 727 22.42 -13.81 14.47
CA ASP A 727 23.74 -13.74 13.81
C ASP A 727 23.63 -13.86 12.27
N ARG A 728 23.74 -15.06 11.74
CA ARG A 728 23.74 -15.36 10.29
C ARG A 728 22.46 -16.00 9.79
N VAL A 729 21.54 -16.34 10.67
CA VAL A 729 20.31 -17.07 10.35
C VAL A 729 19.11 -16.18 10.54
N THR A 730 18.25 -16.10 9.55
CA THR A 730 16.90 -15.58 9.68
C THR A 730 15.91 -16.63 9.21
N LEU A 731 14.86 -16.87 10.00
CA LEU A 731 13.76 -17.77 9.65
C LEU A 731 12.46 -16.98 9.76
N LEU A 732 11.53 -17.26 8.86
CA LEU A 732 10.21 -16.64 8.81
C LEU A 732 9.15 -17.72 8.58
N LEU A 733 8.07 -17.64 9.33
CA LEU A 733 6.84 -18.38 9.10
C LEU A 733 5.70 -17.38 9.04
N ASN A 734 4.92 -17.45 7.96
CA ASN A 734 3.70 -16.72 7.78
C ASN A 734 2.53 -17.67 7.61
N SER A 735 1.39 -17.31 8.15
CA SER A 735 0.18 -18.12 8.07
C SER A 735 -1.03 -17.20 7.93
N ALA A 736 -1.86 -17.42 6.93
CA ALA A 736 -3.12 -16.71 6.72
C ALA A 736 -4.29 -17.68 6.86
N PHE A 737 -5.37 -17.22 7.49
CA PHE A 737 -6.61 -17.97 7.72
C PHE A 737 -7.77 -17.13 7.25
N VAL A 738 -8.65 -17.71 6.45
CA VAL A 738 -9.85 -17.06 5.92
C VAL A 738 -11.02 -18.03 6.04
N SER A 739 -12.17 -17.55 6.51
CA SER A 739 -13.41 -18.34 6.53
C SER A 739 -14.07 -18.36 5.15
N ARG A 740 -15.09 -19.19 5.01
CA ARG A 740 -15.99 -19.16 3.85
C ARG A 740 -16.59 -17.77 3.68
N SER A 741 -16.83 -17.38 2.42
CA SER A 741 -17.50 -16.12 2.06
C SER A 741 -18.64 -16.37 1.06
N ASP A 742 -19.55 -15.40 0.99
CA ASP A 742 -20.52 -15.34 -0.08
C ASP A 742 -19.77 -14.93 -1.36
N ASP A 743 -20.08 -15.54 -2.48
CA ASP A 743 -19.53 -15.20 -3.79
C ASP A 743 -20.57 -15.51 -4.88
N SER A 744 -20.31 -15.09 -6.10
CA SER A 744 -21.11 -15.39 -7.27
C SER A 744 -20.46 -16.49 -8.09
N ASP A 745 -21.24 -17.41 -8.58
CA ASP A 745 -20.84 -18.41 -9.57
C ASP A 745 -21.13 -17.98 -11.02
N PHE A 746 -21.50 -16.73 -11.24
CA PHE A 746 -21.70 -16.12 -12.54
C PHE A 746 -20.49 -16.31 -13.48
N LEU A 747 -19.29 -16.34 -12.93
CA LEU A 747 -18.06 -16.60 -13.67
C LEU A 747 -18.08 -17.94 -14.43
N GLY A 748 -18.91 -18.89 -14.00
CA GLY A 748 -19.09 -20.16 -14.69
C GLY A 748 -20.03 -20.08 -15.89
N GLY A 749 -20.74 -18.97 -16.05
CA GLY A 749 -21.77 -18.79 -17.05
C GLY A 749 -22.93 -19.77 -16.87
N TYR A 750 -24.01 -19.59 -17.61
CA TYR A 750 -25.13 -20.47 -17.57
C TYR A 750 -25.70 -20.68 -18.98
N ASP A 751 -26.22 -21.88 -19.21
CA ASP A 751 -26.93 -22.21 -20.42
C ASP A 751 -28.45 -22.23 -20.13
N ILE A 752 -29.09 -21.08 -20.36
CA ILE A 752 -30.53 -20.91 -20.17
C ILE A 752 -31.32 -21.85 -21.07
N ASN A 753 -30.85 -22.10 -22.28
CA ASN A 753 -31.58 -22.84 -23.32
C ASN A 753 -31.34 -24.35 -23.25
N GLY A 754 -30.18 -24.80 -22.79
CA GLY A 754 -29.77 -26.22 -22.78
C GLY A 754 -30.00 -26.97 -21.47
N GLY A 755 -30.31 -26.28 -20.39
CA GLY A 755 -30.45 -26.87 -19.05
C GLY A 755 -29.15 -27.39 -18.44
N ASN A 756 -28.03 -26.95 -18.94
CA ASN A 756 -26.68 -27.28 -18.45
C ASN A 756 -26.14 -26.16 -17.57
N SER A 757 -26.87 -25.75 -16.55
CA SER A 757 -26.50 -24.67 -15.68
C SER A 757 -25.53 -25.14 -14.58
N LEU A 758 -24.52 -24.35 -14.27
CA LEU A 758 -23.61 -24.53 -13.10
C LEU A 758 -23.98 -23.60 -11.96
N LEU A 759 -25.22 -23.22 -11.81
CA LEU A 759 -25.70 -22.29 -10.79
C LEU A 759 -25.72 -22.94 -9.40
N LEU A 760 -25.11 -22.27 -8.42
CA LEU A 760 -25.04 -22.68 -7.03
C LEU A 760 -25.57 -21.56 -6.12
N PRO A 761 -26.08 -21.92 -4.89
CA PRO A 761 -26.42 -20.90 -3.90
C PRO A 761 -25.20 -20.06 -3.51
N ASN A 762 -25.32 -18.75 -3.57
CA ASN A 762 -24.21 -17.81 -3.35
C ASN A 762 -23.68 -17.77 -1.90
N ARG A 763 -24.53 -18.10 -0.94
CA ARG A 763 -24.16 -17.97 0.47
C ARG A 763 -23.12 -19.00 0.89
N ASN A 764 -22.01 -18.52 1.46
CA ASN A 764 -20.85 -19.32 1.84
C ASN A 764 -20.35 -20.21 0.67
N LEU A 765 -20.45 -19.70 -0.55
CA LEU A 765 -20.10 -20.43 -1.76
C LEU A 765 -18.60 -20.64 -1.85
N ASP A 766 -17.83 -19.62 -1.50
CA ASP A 766 -16.38 -19.62 -1.62
C ASP A 766 -15.70 -20.34 -0.46
N ASN A 767 -14.60 -21.02 -0.73
CA ASN A 767 -13.88 -21.82 0.26
C ASN A 767 -13.15 -20.92 1.26
N GLY A 768 -13.24 -21.30 2.56
CA GLY A 768 -12.27 -20.85 3.53
C GLY A 768 -10.94 -21.59 3.34
N TYR A 769 -9.84 -20.95 3.72
CA TYR A 769 -8.51 -21.55 3.57
C TYR A 769 -7.57 -21.26 4.73
N ALA A 770 -6.54 -22.10 4.83
CA ALA A 770 -5.32 -21.81 5.57
C ALA A 770 -4.15 -21.89 4.60
N LYS A 771 -3.33 -20.83 4.55
CA LYS A 771 -2.08 -20.77 3.75
C LYS A 771 -0.93 -20.65 4.73
N ILE A 772 0.11 -21.47 4.55
CA ILE A 772 1.32 -21.45 5.37
C ILE A 772 2.51 -21.29 4.45
N ASP A 773 3.33 -20.27 4.72
CA ASP A 773 4.55 -19.97 4.01
C ASP A 773 5.74 -19.99 4.98
N VAL A 774 6.86 -20.52 4.55
CA VAL A 774 8.09 -20.51 5.33
C VAL A 774 9.24 -19.98 4.49
N GLY A 775 10.13 -19.25 5.13
CA GLY A 775 11.34 -18.77 4.51
C GLY A 775 12.53 -18.83 5.46
N GLY A 776 13.72 -18.88 4.93
CA GLY A 776 14.91 -18.81 5.72
C GLY A 776 16.09 -18.31 4.92
N SER A 777 16.96 -17.53 5.55
CA SER A 777 18.19 -17.05 4.95
C SER A 777 19.39 -17.38 5.85
N PHE A 778 20.52 -17.63 5.21
CA PHE A 778 21.80 -17.87 5.87
C PHE A 778 22.90 -17.03 5.23
N ARG A 779 23.52 -16.14 6.01
CA ARG A 779 24.63 -15.30 5.59
C ARG A 779 25.95 -16.07 5.64
N LEU A 780 26.41 -16.54 4.50
CA LEU A 780 27.69 -17.28 4.36
C LEU A 780 28.90 -16.36 4.58
N ARG A 781 28.85 -15.16 4.03
CA ARG A 781 29.84 -14.08 4.13
C ARG A 781 29.10 -12.75 4.23
N ASP A 782 29.77 -11.67 4.57
CA ASP A 782 29.16 -10.34 4.63
C ASP A 782 28.60 -9.88 3.27
N TRP A 783 29.14 -10.43 2.16
CA TRP A 783 28.75 -10.12 0.80
C TRP A 783 27.93 -11.22 0.13
N LEU A 784 27.74 -12.40 0.78
CA LEU A 784 27.03 -13.56 0.21
C LEU A 784 26.08 -14.16 1.23
N GLY A 785 24.82 -14.16 0.91
CA GLY A 785 23.74 -14.89 1.58
C GLY A 785 23.11 -15.93 0.64
N VAL A 786 22.53 -16.95 1.22
CA VAL A 786 21.67 -17.92 0.53
C VAL A 786 20.33 -17.95 1.26
N TYR A 787 19.26 -18.20 0.52
CA TYR A 787 17.92 -18.31 1.10
C TYR A 787 17.09 -19.38 0.41
N ALA A 788 16.12 -19.86 1.13
CA ALA A 788 15.10 -20.79 0.65
C ALA A 788 13.73 -20.31 1.11
N GLN A 789 12.73 -20.49 0.26
CA GLN A 789 11.34 -20.15 0.52
C GLN A 789 10.44 -21.27 0.03
N ALA A 790 9.37 -21.52 0.78
CA ALA A 790 8.30 -22.42 0.37
C ALA A 790 6.97 -21.75 0.71
N GLU A 791 6.13 -21.59 -0.29
CA GLU A 791 4.79 -21.01 -0.17
C GLU A 791 3.75 -22.11 -0.29
N ASN A 792 2.61 -21.85 0.33
CA ASN A 792 1.46 -22.74 0.29
C ASN A 792 1.83 -24.18 0.69
N LEU A 793 2.52 -24.35 1.83
CA LEU A 793 2.89 -25.68 2.34
C LEU A 793 1.68 -26.60 2.60
N THR A 794 0.51 -26.04 2.76
CA THR A 794 -0.75 -26.77 2.87
C THR A 794 -1.20 -27.36 1.55
N ASN A 795 -0.57 -26.97 0.45
CA ASN A 795 -0.94 -27.32 -0.93
C ASN A 795 -2.44 -27.05 -1.23
N ASN A 796 -2.96 -25.99 -0.66
CA ASN A 796 -4.36 -25.63 -0.84
C ASN A 796 -4.55 -24.92 -2.20
N GLN A 797 -5.37 -25.49 -3.07
CA GLN A 797 -5.65 -24.94 -4.40
C GLN A 797 -6.91 -24.06 -4.43
N HIS A 798 -7.63 -23.92 -3.31
CA HIS A 798 -8.84 -23.11 -3.15
C HIS A 798 -8.58 -21.84 -2.32
N ILE A 799 -7.42 -21.17 -2.52
CA ILE A 799 -7.12 -19.86 -1.95
C ILE A 799 -7.72 -18.76 -2.84
N ALA A 800 -7.82 -19.03 -4.13
CA ALA A 800 -8.51 -18.18 -5.09
C ALA A 800 -10.04 -18.31 -4.96
N PRO A 801 -10.82 -17.36 -5.49
CA PRO A 801 -12.27 -17.45 -5.56
C PRO A 801 -12.74 -18.71 -6.28
N ILE A 802 -14.00 -19.10 -6.05
CA ILE A 802 -14.57 -20.28 -6.67
C ILE A 802 -14.39 -20.26 -8.20
N GLY A 803 -14.07 -21.42 -8.77
CA GLY A 803 -13.76 -21.58 -10.19
C GLY A 803 -12.30 -21.40 -10.56
N TYR A 804 -11.54 -20.60 -9.80
CA TYR A 804 -10.11 -20.39 -10.01
C TYR A 804 -9.27 -21.36 -9.16
N VAL A 805 -8.12 -21.76 -9.70
CA VAL A 805 -7.19 -22.66 -9.02
C VAL A 805 -5.95 -21.89 -8.60
N SER A 806 -5.63 -21.96 -7.32
CA SER A 806 -4.40 -21.33 -6.78
C SER A 806 -3.17 -22.16 -7.07
N LEU A 807 -2.01 -21.50 -7.10
CA LEU A 807 -0.72 -22.16 -7.29
C LEU A 807 -0.48 -23.21 -6.19
N PRO A 808 -0.12 -24.45 -6.52
CA PRO A 808 0.32 -25.48 -5.58
C PRO A 808 1.54 -25.03 -4.77
N THR A 809 2.06 -25.88 -3.90
CA THR A 809 3.28 -25.60 -3.13
C THR A 809 4.42 -25.15 -4.05
N SER A 810 4.86 -23.90 -3.87
CA SER A 810 5.97 -23.29 -4.59
C SER A 810 7.21 -23.26 -3.72
N ILE A 811 8.35 -23.74 -4.25
CA ILE A 811 9.64 -23.77 -3.55
C ILE A 811 10.66 -23.02 -4.40
N ARG A 812 11.41 -22.11 -3.77
CA ARG A 812 12.50 -21.37 -4.40
C ARG A 812 13.76 -21.42 -3.56
N LEU A 813 14.89 -21.43 -4.25
CA LEU A 813 16.22 -21.33 -3.67
C LEU A 813 16.93 -20.14 -4.29
N GLY A 814 17.58 -19.33 -3.47
CA GLY A 814 18.18 -18.12 -3.97
C GLY A 814 19.48 -17.74 -3.30
N LEU A 815 20.14 -16.77 -3.91
CA LEU A 815 21.34 -16.14 -3.42
C LEU A 815 21.18 -14.62 -3.41
N LYS A 816 21.83 -14.00 -2.42
CA LYS A 816 21.94 -12.55 -2.28
C LYS A 816 23.41 -12.18 -2.29
N LEU A 817 23.82 -11.33 -3.22
CA LEU A 817 25.13 -10.72 -3.27
C LEU A 817 25.02 -9.26 -2.89
N GLN A 818 25.87 -8.80 -2.01
CA GLN A 818 25.87 -7.42 -1.53
C GLN A 818 27.27 -6.86 -1.40
N TRP A 819 27.54 -5.74 -2.05
CA TRP A 819 28.79 -4.99 -1.97
C TRP A 819 28.53 -3.57 -1.49
N GLY A 820 29.55 -2.94 -0.88
CA GLY A 820 29.50 -1.52 -0.57
C GLY A 820 28.81 -1.12 0.73
N ARG A 821 28.32 -2.06 1.55
CA ARG A 821 27.90 -1.74 2.91
C ARG A 821 29.12 -1.30 3.72
N GLU A 822 29.05 -0.14 4.38
CA GLU A 822 30.06 0.22 5.39
C GLU A 822 30.15 -0.95 6.37
N LYS A 823 31.35 -1.51 6.51
CA LYS A 823 31.61 -2.49 7.55
C LYS A 823 31.29 -1.80 8.86
N ALA A 824 30.28 -2.25 9.58
CA ALA A 824 30.24 -2.01 11.00
C ALA A 824 31.62 -2.44 11.52
N ASN A 825 32.45 -1.48 11.92
CA ASN A 825 33.76 -1.76 12.49
C ASN A 825 33.54 -2.55 13.77
N VAL A 826 33.40 -3.86 13.65
CA VAL A 826 33.60 -4.80 14.73
C VAL A 826 35.11 -4.90 14.86
N THR A 827 35.67 -4.00 15.65
CA THR A 827 37.03 -4.20 16.18
C THR A 827 36.97 -5.50 16.96
N PRO A 828 37.72 -6.56 16.58
CA PRO A 828 37.80 -7.74 17.42
C PRO A 828 38.42 -7.25 18.74
N SER A 829 37.69 -7.40 19.83
CA SER A 829 38.29 -7.31 21.15
C SER A 829 39.34 -8.42 21.27
N GLY A 830 40.56 -8.13 20.76
CA GLY A 830 41.75 -8.93 20.96
C GLY A 830 42.14 -8.90 22.43
N GLN A 831 42.27 -10.08 22.91
CA GLN A 831 43.20 -10.51 23.94
C GLN A 831 43.94 -9.38 24.69
N ARG A 832 43.54 -9.13 25.92
CA ARG A 832 44.38 -9.21 27.11
C ARG A 832 43.51 -9.22 28.37
#